data_e1f00b4eab0812762769f438f1bde0b7
#
_entry.id   e1f00b4eab0812762769f438f1bde0b7
#
_cell.length_a   1.000
_cell.length_b   1.000
_cell.length_c   1.000
_cell.angle_alpha   90.00
_cell.angle_beta   90.00
_cell.angle_gamma   90.00
#
_symmetry.space_group_name_H-M   'P 1'
#
loop_
_entity.id
_entity.type
_entity.pdbx_description
1 polymer ?
#
loop_
_entity_poly.entity_id
_entity_poly.type
_entity_poly.pdbx_seq_one_letter_code
_entity_poly.pdbx_strand_id
1 'polypeptide(L)'
;ITDIPTIDQLPVNAIHRVFRDSEGYMWYGTVNGLCRDDGYHVKVFRSDIDTPGLLEDNLVECIAEDKKGNIWFGTDKGAYILNKSDYSVHPIDPKRLKNIPVMYLYATSDGSMWLGYRSVLAKYDTNGQLVKEYPIRNEHGGASISGFCESRNHEIIISVWNGRVYHLDKEKDEFIPYPDKMRSRNPTVMVQDNEQDYFWLATWGDGVVRFDPSAPGDSMFVYSEIPVNAAGEEDGLILSLAQDDKLGYIWLTTGHDFMALQIQPDRTLKQLKFPAGLLPVNHMLVEVLKGKECLWVSAFDRPSFILHLMDNITKDYALPALADRVNRSPAIMALCDDGDGMMWMMQERTGLALYDLKQDKVKIYSDFPALASLPLNNGREMTRARINNGVWVAKDLNRWVYGMARQGMEMHLKDVIDLNGQVEQNATVTKLYEDSHGILWIGLSKGLCSYDVRQKRVKRVYPDVGHVMGIVENKEGLIWICTQDNGLFQTTADEKLRSFKLEKNFSCLSIAPDGILWLGTCDGGVYSYDPSENKLLCYNGACGMNGNQVNQIVADAYNHIWIDTNQKLIEFNPRNGSFRTYLTTDGSILLHRFLPTAVCQAKDGNIYWGGIPGICMVTPSNGLERKASAVKTKITDIKLQGESLIFGDRKSSNSINRIELHPDDQNLEISFSSLNHRYASKIRYAYRLIGVDKAWVYVEGGKNSAFYNHLSKGTYTFQVKATDENGLWSKEVTELTIRRLPAFYETWWAYLFYVLIVMGVSGYSLYLYLKRVDRKNNEMWADSKEMIKMRIYLDSKVNLPEPEFVQLDKLLLEKAVKAVEDNLTEPDFDVTALADAMNMSRSTLTRKLKAITGRTPLDFIRNIKMKHARHMLEDKDKSVTEVAATLGYFNRKYFTTCFKEEFGMTPSEFQKSQHEE
;
A
#
# COMPACT_ATOMS: atom_id res chain seq x y z
N ILE A 1 14.71 -0.83 15.93
CA ILE A 1 13.54 -0.88 16.83
C ILE A 1 12.45 -0.02 16.25
N THR A 2 11.22 -0.52 16.22
CA THR A 2 10.01 0.23 15.80
C THR A 2 8.91 -0.02 16.82
N ASP A 3 8.01 0.94 16.97
CA ASP A 3 6.81 0.73 17.75
C ASP A 3 5.90 -0.31 17.08
N ILE A 4 5.03 -0.97 17.86
CA ILE A 4 3.98 -1.82 17.31
C ILE A 4 3.06 -0.94 16.45
N PRO A 5 2.80 -1.26 15.17
CA PRO A 5 2.05 -0.37 14.26
C PRO A 5 0.65 0.02 14.76
N THR A 6 0.04 -0.81 15.59
CA THR A 6 -1.31 -0.65 16.13
C THR A 6 -1.33 -0.20 17.59
N ILE A 7 -0.19 0.23 18.16
CA ILE A 7 -0.04 0.55 19.59
C ILE A 7 -1.04 1.61 20.07
N ASP A 8 -1.32 2.62 19.24
CA ASP A 8 -2.26 3.69 19.55
C ASP A 8 -3.73 3.25 19.61
N GLN A 9 -4.06 2.05 19.12
CA GLN A 9 -5.39 1.45 19.18
C GLN A 9 -5.61 0.58 20.43
N LEU A 10 -4.55 0.33 21.19
CA LEU A 10 -4.66 -0.42 22.43
C LEU A 10 -5.33 0.43 23.51
N PRO A 11 -6.13 -0.18 24.39
CA PRO A 11 -6.79 0.55 25.48
C PRO A 11 -5.80 1.14 26.50
N VAL A 12 -4.60 0.59 26.57
CA VAL A 12 -3.46 1.02 27.38
C VAL A 12 -2.15 0.60 26.70
N ASN A 13 -1.09 1.37 26.89
CA ASN A 13 0.23 1.05 26.32
C ASN A 13 0.99 -0.05 27.08
N ALA A 14 0.56 -0.37 28.31
CA ALA A 14 1.13 -1.45 29.13
C ALA A 14 0.63 -2.82 28.68
N ILE A 15 1.50 -3.60 28.07
CA ILE A 15 1.24 -4.97 27.63
C ILE A 15 1.92 -5.93 28.61
N HIS A 16 1.13 -6.79 29.24
CA HIS A 16 1.63 -7.84 30.16
C HIS A 16 2.04 -9.09 29.40
N ARG A 17 1.29 -9.48 28.37
CA ARG A 17 1.53 -10.70 27.58
C ARG A 17 1.43 -10.44 26.11
N VAL A 18 2.31 -11.07 25.35
CA VAL A 18 2.31 -11.09 23.89
C VAL A 18 2.21 -12.53 23.43
N PHE A 19 1.20 -12.85 22.66
CA PHE A 19 0.98 -14.20 22.16
C PHE A 19 0.66 -14.16 20.66
N ARG A 20 1.22 -15.08 19.89
CA ARG A 20 0.90 -15.27 18.48
C ARG A 20 0.15 -16.57 18.30
N ASP A 21 -1.06 -16.52 17.79
CA ASP A 21 -1.86 -17.71 17.54
C ASP A 21 -1.41 -18.48 16.27
N SER A 22 -1.92 -19.70 16.11
CA SER A 22 -1.61 -20.57 14.96
C SER A 22 -2.05 -19.99 13.62
N GLU A 23 -2.99 -19.07 13.62
CA GLU A 23 -3.46 -18.36 12.44
C GLU A 23 -2.61 -17.15 12.05
N GLY A 24 -1.80 -16.66 13.01
CA GLY A 24 -0.90 -15.52 12.82
C GLY A 24 -1.37 -14.21 13.42
N TYR A 25 -2.56 -14.14 14.05
CA TYR A 25 -2.97 -12.97 14.83
C TYR A 25 -2.06 -12.76 16.03
N MET A 26 -1.80 -11.50 16.35
CA MET A 26 -1.15 -11.14 17.61
C MET A 26 -2.22 -10.88 18.68
N TRP A 27 -1.98 -11.40 19.86
CA TRP A 27 -2.84 -11.21 21.02
C TRP A 27 -2.04 -10.53 22.12
N TYR A 28 -2.64 -9.50 22.72
CA TYR A 28 -2.04 -8.75 23.81
C TYR A 28 -2.92 -8.86 25.05
N GLY A 29 -2.33 -9.36 26.13
CA GLY A 29 -2.91 -9.27 27.46
C GLY A 29 -2.54 -7.93 28.07
N THR A 30 -3.54 -7.12 28.42
CA THR A 30 -3.34 -5.79 29.00
C THR A 30 -4.05 -5.67 30.36
N VAL A 31 -3.79 -4.60 31.11
CA VAL A 31 -4.56 -4.28 32.32
C VAL A 31 -6.02 -3.93 32.04
N ASN A 32 -6.40 -3.73 30.78
CA ASN A 32 -7.73 -3.30 30.37
C ASN A 32 -8.30 -4.15 29.22
N GLY A 33 -8.13 -5.46 29.30
CA GLY A 33 -8.71 -6.44 28.40
C GLY A 33 -7.72 -7.23 27.57
N LEU A 34 -8.26 -8.23 26.87
CA LEU A 34 -7.59 -9.03 25.85
C LEU A 34 -7.75 -8.32 24.49
N CYS A 35 -6.64 -8.12 23.79
CA CYS A 35 -6.63 -7.45 22.48
C CYS A 35 -6.21 -8.42 21.39
N ARG A 36 -6.94 -8.45 20.26
CA ARG A 36 -6.58 -9.16 19.03
C ARG A 36 -6.14 -8.14 17.97
N ASP A 37 -4.94 -8.30 17.45
CA ASP A 37 -4.35 -7.44 16.44
C ASP A 37 -4.20 -8.21 15.11
N ASP A 38 -4.67 -7.63 14.00
CA ASP A 38 -4.53 -8.16 12.64
C ASP A 38 -3.43 -7.45 11.83
N GLY A 39 -2.68 -6.55 12.46
CA GLY A 39 -1.65 -5.71 11.85
C GLY A 39 -2.15 -4.34 11.38
N TYR A 40 -3.46 -4.10 11.39
CA TYR A 40 -4.09 -2.84 11.00
C TYR A 40 -5.12 -2.36 12.02
N HIS A 41 -5.85 -3.30 12.64
CA HIS A 41 -6.92 -3.02 13.59
C HIS A 41 -6.79 -3.89 14.83
N VAL A 42 -7.11 -3.29 15.97
CA VAL A 42 -7.17 -3.99 17.25
C VAL A 42 -8.62 -4.14 17.70
N LYS A 43 -9.04 -5.38 17.96
CA LYS A 43 -10.30 -5.67 18.64
C LYS A 43 -10.04 -5.95 20.11
N VAL A 44 -10.71 -5.23 20.99
CA VAL A 44 -10.58 -5.37 22.46
C VAL A 44 -11.76 -6.15 23.00
N PHE A 45 -11.47 -7.15 23.85
CA PHE A 45 -12.42 -7.94 24.62
C PHE A 45 -12.25 -7.57 26.10
N ARG A 46 -13.22 -6.87 26.65
CA ARG A 46 -13.24 -6.39 28.03
C ARG A 46 -14.66 -6.21 28.55
N SER A 47 -14.80 -6.11 29.85
CA SER A 47 -16.05 -5.65 30.46
C SER A 47 -16.06 -4.14 30.50
N ASP A 48 -17.05 -3.52 29.87
CA ASP A 48 -17.29 -2.07 29.85
C ASP A 48 -18.77 -1.76 29.75
N ILE A 49 -19.14 -0.53 29.38
CA ILE A 49 -20.54 -0.07 29.25
C ILE A 49 -21.28 -0.85 28.16
N ASP A 50 -20.60 -1.15 27.05
CA ASP A 50 -21.21 -1.83 25.89
C ASP A 50 -21.28 -3.35 26.09
N THR A 51 -20.35 -3.92 26.84
CA THR A 51 -20.26 -5.35 27.15
C THR A 51 -20.16 -5.61 28.66
N PRO A 52 -21.18 -5.23 29.44
CA PRO A 52 -21.12 -5.36 30.89
C PRO A 52 -21.11 -6.83 31.31
N GLY A 53 -20.14 -7.19 32.16
CA GLY A 53 -20.01 -8.55 32.69
C GLY A 53 -19.41 -9.57 31.73
N LEU A 54 -18.79 -9.14 30.62
CA LEU A 54 -18.07 -10.06 29.73
C LEU A 54 -16.92 -10.75 30.50
N LEU A 55 -16.18 -10.01 31.33
CA LEU A 55 -15.13 -10.47 32.21
C LEU A 55 -15.43 -10.01 33.64
N GLU A 56 -15.03 -10.80 34.66
CA GLU A 56 -15.07 -10.38 36.07
C GLU A 56 -13.92 -9.41 36.40
N ASP A 57 -12.81 -9.46 35.63
CA ASP A 57 -11.67 -8.56 35.71
C ASP A 57 -11.02 -8.40 34.32
N ASN A 58 -10.60 -7.17 34.02
CA ASN A 58 -9.99 -6.87 32.73
C ASN A 58 -8.47 -7.07 32.67
N LEU A 59 -7.80 -7.32 33.80
CA LEU A 59 -6.36 -7.58 33.82
C LEU A 59 -6.06 -8.98 33.31
N VAL A 60 -5.47 -9.08 32.14
CA VAL A 60 -5.11 -10.34 31.47
C VAL A 60 -3.65 -10.69 31.75
N GLU A 61 -3.45 -11.81 32.48
CA GLU A 61 -2.14 -12.25 32.98
C GLU A 61 -1.48 -13.32 32.12
N CYS A 62 -2.25 -14.17 31.43
CA CYS A 62 -1.70 -15.25 30.62
C CYS A 62 -2.64 -15.57 29.45
N ILE A 63 -2.06 -16.07 28.35
CA ILE A 63 -2.75 -16.40 27.09
C ILE A 63 -2.18 -17.72 26.57
N ALA A 64 -3.04 -18.62 26.07
CA ALA A 64 -2.66 -19.83 25.35
C ALA A 64 -3.70 -20.17 24.28
N GLU A 65 -3.33 -20.98 23.29
CA GLU A 65 -4.24 -21.49 22.26
C GLU A 65 -4.40 -23.00 22.41
N ASP A 66 -5.64 -23.50 22.36
CA ASP A 66 -5.93 -24.93 22.37
C ASP A 66 -5.81 -25.56 20.96
N LYS A 67 -5.87 -26.88 20.86
CA LYS A 67 -5.81 -27.62 19.59
C LYS A 67 -6.98 -27.32 18.62
N LYS A 68 -8.09 -26.77 19.12
CA LYS A 68 -9.23 -26.34 18.31
C LYS A 68 -9.04 -24.92 17.79
N GLY A 69 -7.98 -24.23 18.23
CA GLY A 69 -7.68 -22.85 17.88
C GLY A 69 -8.40 -21.82 18.76
N ASN A 70 -9.05 -22.21 19.87
CA ASN A 70 -9.64 -21.25 20.78
C ASN A 70 -8.57 -20.61 21.66
N ILE A 71 -8.78 -19.36 22.04
CA ILE A 71 -7.88 -18.62 22.91
C ILE A 71 -8.32 -18.76 24.36
N TRP A 72 -7.47 -19.31 25.18
CA TRP A 72 -7.62 -19.38 26.62
C TRP A 72 -6.84 -18.25 27.27
N PHE A 73 -7.44 -17.55 28.22
CA PHE A 73 -6.74 -16.48 28.93
C PHE A 73 -7.17 -16.44 30.41
N GLY A 74 -6.19 -16.11 31.24
CA GLY A 74 -6.35 -15.97 32.68
C GLY A 74 -6.38 -14.51 33.08
N THR A 75 -7.18 -14.19 34.11
CA THR A 75 -7.27 -12.87 34.71
C THR A 75 -7.12 -12.98 36.22
N ASP A 76 -7.04 -11.85 36.92
CA ASP A 76 -7.00 -11.82 38.39
C ASP A 76 -8.25 -12.43 39.05
N LYS A 77 -9.38 -12.57 38.32
CA LYS A 77 -10.62 -13.11 38.87
C LYS A 77 -11.20 -14.29 38.11
N GLY A 78 -10.37 -15.05 37.44
CA GLY A 78 -10.80 -16.26 36.75
C GLY A 78 -10.08 -16.50 35.43
N ALA A 79 -10.54 -17.51 34.70
CA ALA A 79 -10.04 -17.83 33.34
C ALA A 79 -11.21 -17.98 32.37
N TYR A 80 -10.91 -17.77 31.10
CA TYR A 80 -11.92 -17.71 30.04
C TYR A 80 -11.44 -18.43 28.79
N ILE A 81 -12.40 -18.89 27.97
CA ILE A 81 -12.18 -19.39 26.62
C ILE A 81 -12.87 -18.41 25.66
N LEU A 82 -12.11 -17.89 24.72
CA LEU A 82 -12.62 -17.17 23.57
C LEU A 82 -12.68 -18.13 22.40
N ASN A 83 -13.88 -18.41 21.90
CA ASN A 83 -14.10 -19.24 20.72
C ASN A 83 -13.83 -18.44 19.45
N LYS A 84 -12.82 -18.81 18.66
CA LYS A 84 -12.49 -18.06 17.41
C LYS A 84 -13.52 -18.20 16.29
N SER A 85 -14.45 -19.15 16.36
CA SER A 85 -15.48 -19.29 15.33
C SER A 85 -16.55 -18.20 15.39
N ASP A 86 -16.85 -17.70 16.57
CA ASP A 86 -17.90 -16.71 16.82
C ASP A 86 -17.48 -15.59 17.78
N TYR A 87 -16.23 -15.59 18.23
CA TYR A 87 -15.65 -14.67 19.21
C TYR A 87 -16.44 -14.54 20.52
N SER A 88 -17.22 -15.57 20.87
CA SER A 88 -17.87 -15.65 22.17
C SER A 88 -16.84 -15.95 23.28
N VAL A 89 -17.01 -15.31 24.43
CA VAL A 89 -16.16 -15.50 25.61
C VAL A 89 -16.95 -16.20 26.69
N HIS A 90 -16.42 -17.29 27.21
CA HIS A 90 -17.05 -18.11 28.25
C HIS A 90 -16.10 -18.33 29.43
N PRO A 91 -16.56 -18.19 30.67
CA PRO A 91 -15.74 -18.49 31.84
C PRO A 91 -15.48 -19.99 31.97
N ILE A 92 -14.25 -20.35 32.38
CA ILE A 92 -13.84 -21.70 32.67
C ILE A 92 -14.17 -22.00 34.14
N ASP A 93 -14.90 -23.08 34.40
CA ASP A 93 -15.26 -23.54 35.73
C ASP A 93 -15.60 -22.39 36.72
N PRO A 94 -16.67 -21.62 36.47
CA PRO A 94 -16.97 -20.39 37.22
C PRO A 94 -17.31 -20.68 38.70
N LYS A 95 -17.64 -21.91 39.03
CA LYS A 95 -17.85 -22.32 40.44
C LYS A 95 -16.57 -22.40 41.22
N ARG A 96 -15.47 -22.76 40.58
CA ARG A 96 -14.17 -23.01 41.15
C ARG A 96 -13.20 -21.84 41.02
N LEU A 97 -13.15 -21.23 39.83
CA LEU A 97 -12.15 -20.20 39.49
C LEU A 97 -12.63 -18.76 39.71
N LYS A 98 -13.92 -18.53 40.06
CA LYS A 98 -14.41 -17.18 40.33
C LYS A 98 -13.63 -16.51 41.46
N ASN A 99 -13.12 -15.30 41.19
CA ASN A 99 -12.27 -14.50 42.09
C ASN A 99 -10.95 -15.20 42.48
N ILE A 100 -10.44 -16.06 41.59
CA ILE A 100 -9.14 -16.70 41.76
C ILE A 100 -8.22 -16.25 40.64
N PRO A 101 -7.05 -15.64 40.93
CA PRO A 101 -6.08 -15.29 39.91
C PRO A 101 -5.55 -16.54 39.20
N VAL A 102 -5.59 -16.50 37.86
CA VAL A 102 -5.00 -17.53 37.00
C VAL A 102 -3.81 -16.91 36.30
N MET A 103 -2.62 -17.23 36.78
CA MET A 103 -1.36 -16.60 36.40
C MET A 103 -0.62 -17.36 35.29
N TYR A 104 -1.03 -18.61 35.04
CA TYR A 104 -0.31 -19.49 34.10
C TYR A 104 -1.26 -20.33 33.25
N LEU A 105 -0.98 -20.39 31.96
CA LEU A 105 -1.68 -21.24 31.00
C LEU A 105 -0.66 -21.91 30.09
N TYR A 106 -0.86 -23.18 29.79
CA TYR A 106 -0.06 -23.93 28.84
C TYR A 106 -0.89 -25.01 28.13
N ALA A 107 -0.71 -25.10 26.80
CA ALA A 107 -1.32 -26.12 25.96
C ALA A 107 -0.31 -27.22 25.66
N THR A 108 -0.59 -28.47 26.04
CA THR A 108 0.30 -29.61 25.79
C THR A 108 0.00 -30.26 24.43
N SER A 109 0.99 -31.00 23.94
CA SER A 109 0.92 -31.72 22.66
C SER A 109 -0.19 -32.78 22.59
N ASP A 110 -0.66 -33.28 23.73
CA ASP A 110 -1.81 -34.20 23.84
C ASP A 110 -3.17 -33.48 23.70
N GLY A 111 -3.18 -32.13 23.68
CA GLY A 111 -4.36 -31.28 23.59
C GLY A 111 -4.97 -30.88 24.93
N SER A 112 -4.33 -31.24 26.05
CA SER A 112 -4.78 -30.77 27.34
C SER A 112 -4.35 -29.32 27.59
N MET A 113 -5.18 -28.62 28.39
CA MET A 113 -4.89 -27.28 28.84
C MET A 113 -4.53 -27.31 30.33
N TRP A 114 -3.41 -26.68 30.70
CA TRP A 114 -2.92 -26.62 32.04
C TRP A 114 -3.04 -25.22 32.61
N LEU A 115 -3.68 -25.09 33.75
CA LEU A 115 -3.92 -23.80 34.43
C LEU A 115 -3.19 -23.80 35.78
N GLY A 116 -2.37 -22.77 35.99
CA GLY A 116 -1.73 -22.52 37.28
C GLY A 116 -2.46 -21.44 38.09
N TYR A 117 -2.98 -21.78 39.25
CA TYR A 117 -3.61 -20.84 40.17
C TYR A 117 -3.30 -21.22 41.64
N ARG A 118 -3.02 -20.22 42.48
CA ARG A 118 -2.56 -20.44 43.86
C ARG A 118 -1.39 -21.43 43.89
N SER A 119 -1.54 -22.52 44.64
CA SER A 119 -0.55 -23.62 44.69
C SER A 119 -1.06 -24.88 43.99
N VAL A 120 -1.87 -24.75 42.97
CA VAL A 120 -2.47 -25.85 42.22
C VAL A 120 -2.15 -25.71 40.76
N LEU A 121 -1.76 -26.81 40.13
CA LEU A 121 -1.75 -26.95 38.67
C LEU A 121 -2.90 -27.87 38.28
N ALA A 122 -3.82 -27.40 37.48
CA ALA A 122 -5.00 -28.13 37.04
C ALA A 122 -4.95 -28.47 35.57
N LYS A 123 -5.26 -29.70 35.22
CA LYS A 123 -5.37 -30.18 33.83
C LYS A 123 -6.84 -30.14 33.44
N TYR A 124 -7.12 -29.49 32.30
CA TYR A 124 -8.44 -29.37 31.66
C TYR A 124 -8.42 -29.98 30.26
N ASP A 125 -9.57 -30.45 29.82
CA ASP A 125 -9.78 -30.80 28.42
C ASP A 125 -10.07 -29.56 27.58
N THR A 126 -10.14 -29.73 26.25
CA THR A 126 -10.41 -28.65 25.31
C THR A 126 -11.85 -28.08 25.35
N ASN A 127 -12.73 -28.63 26.22
CA ASN A 127 -14.08 -28.12 26.45
C ASN A 127 -14.17 -27.35 27.79
N GLY A 128 -13.02 -27.13 28.45
CA GLY A 128 -12.99 -26.45 29.75
C GLY A 128 -13.46 -27.33 30.92
N GLN A 129 -13.49 -28.66 30.75
CA GLN A 129 -13.83 -29.59 31.83
C GLN A 129 -12.56 -29.99 32.57
N LEU A 130 -12.62 -29.90 33.91
CA LEU A 130 -11.51 -30.32 34.77
C LEU A 130 -11.27 -31.81 34.64
N VAL A 131 -10.04 -32.19 34.30
CA VAL A 131 -9.58 -33.58 34.26
C VAL A 131 -9.01 -33.99 35.64
N LYS A 132 -8.04 -33.17 36.11
CA LYS A 132 -7.36 -33.44 37.41
C LYS A 132 -6.70 -32.18 37.95
N GLU A 133 -6.58 -32.12 39.30
CA GLU A 133 -5.78 -31.14 40.04
C GLU A 133 -4.55 -31.78 40.68
N TYR A 134 -3.44 -31.04 40.56
CA TYR A 134 -2.17 -31.39 41.16
C TYR A 134 -1.77 -30.29 42.17
N PRO A 135 -1.97 -30.50 43.47
CA PRO A 135 -1.51 -29.57 44.49
C PRO A 135 0.02 -29.60 44.59
N ILE A 136 0.63 -28.45 44.36
CA ILE A 136 2.08 -28.29 44.43
C ILE A 136 2.43 -27.81 45.85
N ARG A 137 3.14 -28.62 46.60
CA ARG A 137 3.57 -28.28 47.94
C ARG A 137 5.07 -27.99 47.95
N ASN A 138 5.45 -26.85 48.49
CA ASN A 138 6.84 -26.57 48.83
C ASN A 138 7.03 -26.58 50.35
N GLU A 139 8.29 -26.60 50.81
CA GLU A 139 8.67 -26.62 52.21
C GLU A 139 8.29 -25.34 52.98
N HIS A 140 7.90 -24.26 52.29
CA HIS A 140 7.64 -22.94 52.84
C HIS A 140 6.18 -22.44 52.68
N GLY A 141 5.29 -23.31 52.24
CA GLY A 141 3.83 -23.09 52.31
C GLY A 141 3.14 -22.48 51.12
N GLY A 142 3.73 -21.61 50.33
CA GLY A 142 3.12 -20.98 49.13
C GLY A 142 3.92 -21.28 47.88
N ALA A 143 3.35 -22.01 46.94
CA ALA A 143 4.02 -22.40 45.71
C ALA A 143 3.24 -21.85 44.51
N SER A 144 3.78 -20.85 43.80
CA SER A 144 3.22 -20.36 42.54
C SER A 144 3.98 -20.94 41.37
N ILE A 145 3.27 -21.43 40.35
CA ILE A 145 3.91 -21.92 39.13
C ILE A 145 4.52 -20.70 38.40
N SER A 146 5.81 -20.79 38.08
CA SER A 146 6.57 -19.75 37.41
C SER A 146 6.97 -20.14 35.97
N GLY A 147 7.06 -21.46 35.71
CA GLY A 147 7.37 -21.96 34.37
C GLY A 147 6.74 -23.32 34.11
N PHE A 148 6.42 -23.62 32.89
CA PHE A 148 5.90 -24.88 32.40
C PHE A 148 6.53 -25.22 31.07
N CYS A 149 6.95 -26.46 30.90
CA CYS A 149 7.52 -26.95 29.67
C CYS A 149 7.13 -28.41 29.44
N GLU A 150 6.75 -28.72 28.22
CA GLU A 150 6.65 -30.10 27.75
C GLU A 150 7.93 -30.41 26.96
N SER A 151 8.70 -31.39 27.42
CA SER A 151 9.92 -31.84 26.75
C SER A 151 9.61 -32.49 25.40
N ARG A 152 10.62 -32.65 24.53
CA ARG A 152 10.48 -33.39 23.26
C ARG A 152 10.00 -34.83 23.45
N ASN A 153 10.27 -35.40 24.60
CA ASN A 153 9.83 -36.74 25.00
C ASN A 153 8.46 -36.75 25.70
N HIS A 154 7.72 -35.62 25.62
CA HIS A 154 6.40 -35.44 26.24
C HIS A 154 6.42 -35.60 27.78
N GLU A 155 7.53 -35.24 28.40
CA GLU A 155 7.59 -35.12 29.86
C GLU A 155 7.17 -33.72 30.29
N ILE A 156 6.33 -33.63 31.29
CA ILE A 156 5.87 -32.36 31.83
C ILE A 156 6.82 -31.93 32.94
N ILE A 157 7.44 -30.78 32.79
CA ILE A 157 8.37 -30.18 33.75
C ILE A 157 7.84 -28.79 34.12
N ILE A 158 7.84 -28.49 35.42
CA ILE A 158 7.41 -27.19 35.93
C ILE A 158 8.48 -26.58 36.84
N SER A 159 8.58 -25.27 36.84
CA SER A 159 9.30 -24.51 37.84
C SER A 159 8.34 -23.78 38.79
N VAL A 160 8.76 -23.62 40.04
CA VAL A 160 7.90 -23.08 41.08
C VAL A 160 8.63 -21.97 41.82
N TRP A 161 7.99 -20.83 41.98
CA TRP A 161 8.49 -19.67 42.72
C TRP A 161 8.65 -20.03 44.21
N ASN A 162 9.73 -19.62 44.84
CA ASN A 162 10.15 -20.07 46.17
C ASN A 162 10.23 -21.59 46.31
N GLY A 163 10.55 -22.30 45.23
CA GLY A 163 10.52 -23.74 45.19
C GLY A 163 11.63 -24.34 44.34
N ARG A 164 11.32 -25.44 43.72
CA ARG A 164 12.22 -26.26 42.88
C ARG A 164 11.67 -26.44 41.50
N VAL A 165 12.39 -27.16 40.65
CA VAL A 165 11.89 -27.74 39.42
C VAL A 165 11.31 -29.12 39.72
N TYR A 166 10.17 -29.43 39.12
CA TYR A 166 9.43 -30.69 39.30
C TYR A 166 9.17 -31.34 37.93
N HIS A 167 9.06 -32.65 37.89
CA HIS A 167 8.55 -33.40 36.75
C HIS A 167 7.32 -34.22 37.14
N LEU A 168 6.45 -34.47 36.14
CA LEU A 168 5.29 -35.34 36.34
C LEU A 168 5.72 -36.80 36.21
N ASP A 169 5.72 -37.53 37.33
CA ASP A 169 5.87 -38.97 37.34
C ASP A 169 4.59 -39.62 36.84
N LYS A 170 4.65 -40.24 35.64
CA LYS A 170 3.47 -40.84 34.97
C LYS A 170 2.96 -42.09 35.68
N GLU A 171 3.81 -42.81 36.46
CA GLU A 171 3.40 -44.02 37.21
C GLU A 171 2.65 -43.64 38.50
N LYS A 172 3.12 -42.62 39.21
CA LYS A 172 2.50 -42.12 40.43
C LYS A 172 1.40 -41.10 40.15
N ASP A 173 1.42 -40.54 38.97
CA ASP A 173 0.56 -39.45 38.55
C ASP A 173 0.60 -38.25 39.52
N GLU A 174 1.85 -37.88 39.92
CA GLU A 174 2.16 -36.79 40.85
C GLU A 174 3.41 -36.02 40.40
N PHE A 175 3.51 -34.73 40.76
CA PHE A 175 4.71 -33.93 40.52
C PHE A 175 5.78 -34.22 41.58
N ILE A 176 6.93 -34.71 41.14
CA ILE A 176 8.09 -35.05 41.98
C ILE A 176 9.18 -33.98 41.76
N PRO A 177 9.76 -33.41 42.86
CA PRO A 177 10.84 -32.45 42.73
C PRO A 177 12.14 -33.08 42.24
N TYR A 178 12.89 -32.40 41.41
CA TYR A 178 14.28 -32.70 41.12
C TYR A 178 15.14 -32.44 42.38
N PRO A 179 16.34 -33.01 42.49
CA PRO A 179 17.26 -32.79 43.61
C PRO A 179 17.50 -31.28 43.84
N ASP A 180 17.58 -30.88 45.11
CA ASP A 180 17.79 -29.51 45.57
C ASP A 180 19.23 -29.06 45.35
N LYS A 181 19.59 -28.75 44.10
CA LYS A 181 20.92 -28.34 43.67
C LYS A 181 20.95 -26.91 43.11
N MET A 182 19.78 -26.26 43.06
CA MET A 182 19.65 -24.90 42.59
C MET A 182 20.13 -23.88 43.63
N ARG A 183 20.96 -22.90 43.26
CA ARG A 183 21.45 -21.86 44.16
C ARG A 183 20.32 -20.90 44.56
N SER A 184 19.55 -20.43 43.62
CA SER A 184 18.35 -19.58 43.82
C SER A 184 17.09 -20.45 43.77
N ARG A 185 16.15 -20.19 44.69
CA ARG A 185 14.83 -20.82 44.68
C ARG A 185 13.76 -20.02 43.96
N ASN A 186 14.14 -19.02 43.13
CA ASN A 186 13.24 -18.13 42.46
C ASN A 186 13.33 -18.26 40.94
N PRO A 187 13.00 -19.43 40.35
CA PRO A 187 12.88 -19.51 38.90
C PRO A 187 11.69 -18.67 38.42
N THR A 188 11.87 -17.92 37.33
CA THR A 188 10.84 -17.01 36.77
C THR A 188 10.22 -17.56 35.52
N VAL A 189 11.03 -18.08 34.59
CA VAL A 189 10.56 -18.66 33.33
C VAL A 189 11.46 -19.82 32.92
N MET A 190 10.91 -20.79 32.20
CA MET A 190 11.64 -21.93 31.67
C MET A 190 11.30 -22.14 30.19
N VAL A 191 12.33 -22.34 29.36
CA VAL A 191 12.19 -22.61 27.93
C VAL A 191 13.09 -23.78 27.57
N GLN A 192 12.57 -24.73 26.76
CA GLN A 192 13.38 -25.81 26.25
C GLN A 192 14.35 -25.29 25.20
N ASP A 193 15.62 -25.72 25.19
CA ASP A 193 16.56 -25.43 24.13
C ASP A 193 16.05 -26.00 22.80
N ASN A 194 16.17 -25.23 21.71
CA ASN A 194 15.62 -25.61 20.42
C ASN A 194 16.34 -26.80 19.76
N GLU A 195 17.60 -27.08 20.13
CA GLU A 195 18.42 -28.15 19.55
C GLU A 195 18.68 -29.32 20.50
N GLN A 196 18.70 -29.05 21.81
CA GLN A 196 19.16 -30.00 22.84
C GLN A 196 18.02 -30.34 23.81
N ASP A 197 18.21 -31.42 24.62
CA ASP A 197 17.20 -31.91 25.58
C ASP A 197 17.32 -31.28 26.98
N TYR A 198 18.03 -30.16 27.10
CA TYR A 198 18.06 -29.38 28.33
C TYR A 198 17.18 -28.11 28.21
N PHE A 199 17.09 -27.37 29.32
CA PHE A 199 16.24 -26.18 29.42
C PHE A 199 17.06 -24.97 29.85
N TRP A 200 16.67 -23.79 29.36
CA TRP A 200 17.11 -22.52 29.87
C TRP A 200 16.13 -22.02 30.92
N LEU A 201 16.64 -21.86 32.13
CA LEU A 201 15.87 -21.47 33.32
C LEU A 201 16.28 -20.05 33.71
N ALA A 202 15.38 -19.09 33.56
CA ALA A 202 15.55 -17.75 34.07
C ALA A 202 15.29 -17.75 35.58
N THR A 203 16.01 -16.89 36.29
CA THR A 203 15.91 -16.84 37.76
C THR A 203 15.90 -15.40 38.27
N TRP A 204 15.48 -15.24 39.52
CA TRP A 204 15.73 -14.02 40.27
C TRP A 204 16.94 -14.22 41.19
N GLY A 205 18.07 -13.67 40.77
CA GLY A 205 19.33 -13.66 41.52
C GLY A 205 20.51 -14.39 40.87
N ASP A 206 20.27 -15.45 40.08
CA ASP A 206 21.35 -16.23 39.43
C ASP A 206 21.39 -16.06 37.88
N GLY A 207 20.63 -15.14 37.36
CA GLY A 207 20.59 -14.93 35.91
C GLY A 207 19.91 -16.08 35.15
N VAL A 208 20.49 -16.53 34.03
CA VAL A 208 20.01 -17.66 33.23
C VAL A 208 20.84 -18.89 33.52
N VAL A 209 20.19 -19.96 33.86
CA VAL A 209 20.80 -21.24 34.23
C VAL A 209 20.45 -22.33 33.21
N ARG A 210 21.41 -23.12 32.76
CA ARG A 210 21.14 -24.34 31.98
C ARG A 210 20.73 -25.46 32.93
N PHE A 211 19.52 -25.96 32.72
CA PHE A 211 18.99 -27.10 33.49
C PHE A 211 18.91 -28.33 32.59
N ASP A 212 19.70 -29.36 32.93
CA ASP A 212 19.73 -30.64 32.23
C ASP A 212 19.23 -31.74 33.14
N PRO A 213 17.98 -32.21 32.99
CA PRO A 213 17.40 -33.24 33.86
C PRO A 213 18.07 -34.59 33.73
N SER A 214 18.81 -34.84 32.63
CA SER A 214 19.53 -36.09 32.39
C SER A 214 20.94 -36.12 32.99
N ALA A 215 21.49 -34.95 33.34
CA ALA A 215 22.84 -34.86 33.86
C ALA A 215 22.93 -35.26 35.35
N PRO A 216 24.00 -35.99 35.76
CA PRO A 216 24.14 -36.44 37.14
C PRO A 216 24.63 -35.29 38.04
N GLY A 217 24.13 -35.29 39.31
CA GLY A 217 24.65 -34.46 40.39
C GLY A 217 24.71 -32.96 40.11
N ASP A 218 25.88 -32.34 40.33
CA ASP A 218 26.05 -30.87 40.21
C ASP A 218 26.05 -30.37 38.78
N SER A 219 26.21 -31.25 37.79
CA SER A 219 26.12 -30.87 36.37
C SER A 219 24.67 -30.69 35.86
N MET A 220 23.67 -30.98 36.69
CA MET A 220 22.27 -30.76 36.37
C MET A 220 21.94 -29.26 36.20
N PHE A 221 22.59 -28.38 36.95
CA PHE A 221 22.42 -26.94 36.90
C PHE A 221 23.76 -26.26 36.56
N VAL A 222 23.90 -25.72 35.36
CA VAL A 222 25.12 -25.01 34.92
C VAL A 222 24.84 -23.52 34.91
N TYR A 223 25.56 -22.78 35.73
CA TYR A 223 25.44 -21.35 35.91
C TYR A 223 26.33 -20.59 34.91
N SER A 224 25.84 -19.53 34.32
CA SER A 224 26.59 -18.57 33.54
C SER A 224 26.86 -17.30 34.36
N GLU A 225 27.56 -16.33 33.74
CA GLU A 225 27.73 -15.03 34.37
C GLU A 225 26.35 -14.35 34.54
N ILE A 226 26.16 -13.66 35.65
CA ILE A 226 24.95 -12.86 35.89
C ILE A 226 25.04 -11.64 34.97
N PRO A 227 24.00 -11.35 34.15
CA PRO A 227 23.99 -10.18 33.28
C PRO A 227 24.18 -8.89 34.07
N VAL A 228 24.85 -7.93 33.45
CA VAL A 228 25.09 -6.58 34.01
C VAL A 228 24.22 -5.58 33.30
N ASN A 229 23.48 -4.77 34.06
CA ASN A 229 22.62 -3.71 33.51
C ASN A 229 23.42 -2.52 32.91
N ALA A 230 22.75 -1.56 32.35
CA ALA A 230 23.40 -0.36 31.77
C ALA A 230 24.15 0.49 32.80
N ALA A 231 23.81 0.39 34.11
CA ALA A 231 24.51 1.08 35.19
C ALA A 231 25.79 0.33 35.64
N GLY A 232 26.04 -0.89 35.13
CA GLY A 232 27.18 -1.70 35.49
C GLY A 232 26.95 -2.57 36.75
N GLU A 233 25.69 -2.74 37.13
CA GLU A 233 25.28 -3.56 38.28
C GLU A 233 24.78 -4.94 37.82
N GLU A 234 24.97 -5.97 38.59
CA GLU A 234 24.41 -7.31 38.35
C GLU A 234 22.87 -7.25 38.37
N ASP A 235 22.23 -7.65 37.25
CA ASP A 235 20.78 -7.73 37.11
C ASP A 235 20.33 -9.17 36.92
N GLY A 236 20.17 -9.84 38.06
CA GLY A 236 19.73 -11.22 38.13
C GLY A 236 18.22 -11.42 38.01
N LEU A 237 17.41 -10.36 37.98
CA LEU A 237 15.95 -10.46 37.83
C LEU A 237 15.54 -10.58 36.37
N ILE A 238 15.45 -11.79 35.86
CA ILE A 238 15.03 -12.08 34.52
C ILE A 238 13.54 -12.40 34.49
N LEU A 239 12.76 -11.67 33.73
CA LEU A 239 11.29 -11.79 33.64
C LEU A 239 10.85 -12.68 32.49
N SER A 240 11.53 -12.60 31.34
CA SER A 240 11.23 -13.43 30.17
C SER A 240 12.50 -13.71 29.37
N LEU A 241 12.48 -14.80 28.60
CA LEU A 241 13.56 -15.14 27.68
C LEU A 241 13.04 -15.80 26.39
N ALA A 242 13.77 -15.57 25.27
CA ALA A 242 13.50 -16.20 23.99
C ALA A 242 14.83 -16.58 23.32
N GLN A 243 14.93 -17.80 22.79
CA GLN A 243 16.09 -18.28 22.07
C GLN A 243 16.01 -17.95 20.59
N ASP A 244 17.11 -17.50 20.02
CA ASP A 244 17.29 -17.29 18.60
C ASP A 244 18.39 -18.21 18.04
N ASP A 245 18.01 -19.28 17.35
CA ASP A 245 18.94 -20.27 16.83
C ASP A 245 19.79 -19.75 15.68
N LYS A 246 19.22 -18.88 14.84
CA LYS A 246 19.91 -18.31 13.68
C LYS A 246 21.12 -17.47 14.10
N LEU A 247 20.98 -16.73 15.21
CA LEU A 247 22.04 -15.88 15.74
C LEU A 247 22.83 -16.55 16.87
N GLY A 248 22.32 -17.63 17.46
CA GLY A 248 22.91 -18.30 18.62
C GLY A 248 22.82 -17.45 19.90
N TYR A 249 21.72 -16.73 20.07
CA TYR A 249 21.51 -15.81 21.19
C TYR A 249 20.30 -16.23 22.02
N ILE A 250 20.34 -15.89 23.31
CA ILE A 250 19.17 -15.81 24.17
C ILE A 250 18.89 -14.34 24.43
N TRP A 251 17.72 -13.90 24.04
CA TRP A 251 17.19 -12.58 24.32
C TRP A 251 16.40 -12.61 25.61
N LEU A 252 16.56 -11.59 26.44
CA LEU A 252 15.91 -11.55 27.75
C LEU A 252 15.46 -10.14 28.13
N THR A 253 14.43 -10.10 28.94
CA THR A 253 13.95 -8.89 29.62
C THR A 253 14.23 -9.02 31.10
N THR A 254 14.67 -7.92 31.70
CA THR A 254 14.82 -7.78 33.14
C THR A 254 13.86 -6.72 33.69
N GLY A 255 13.84 -6.52 34.99
CA GLY A 255 13.08 -5.41 35.58
C GLY A 255 13.53 -4.03 35.14
N HIS A 256 14.70 -3.90 34.45
CA HIS A 256 15.32 -2.63 34.11
C HIS A 256 15.75 -2.52 32.65
N ASP A 257 16.17 -3.63 32.02
CA ASP A 257 16.85 -3.59 30.73
C ASP A 257 16.41 -4.72 29.78
N PHE A 258 16.73 -4.55 28.49
CA PHE A 258 16.66 -5.58 27.45
C PHE A 258 18.07 -5.99 27.05
N MET A 259 18.35 -7.29 27.07
CA MET A 259 19.70 -7.82 26.90
C MET A 259 19.75 -9.03 25.97
N ALA A 260 20.95 -9.37 25.52
CA ALA A 260 21.21 -10.60 24.78
C ALA A 260 22.42 -11.32 25.37
N LEU A 261 22.29 -12.63 25.48
CA LEU A 261 23.37 -13.55 25.88
C LEU A 261 23.74 -14.43 24.69
N GLN A 262 25.02 -14.52 24.37
CA GLN A 262 25.52 -15.41 23.34
C GLN A 262 25.73 -16.81 23.91
N ILE A 263 25.19 -17.82 23.23
CA ILE A 263 25.44 -19.22 23.54
C ILE A 263 26.86 -19.55 23.06
N GLN A 264 27.72 -19.92 24.00
CA GLN A 264 29.11 -20.31 23.74
C GLN A 264 29.21 -21.77 23.25
N PRO A 265 30.33 -22.23 22.64
CA PRO A 265 30.50 -23.62 22.20
C PRO A 265 30.38 -24.64 23.32
N ASP A 266 30.73 -24.26 24.55
CA ASP A 266 30.58 -25.09 25.78
C ASP A 266 29.17 -25.00 26.40
N ARG A 267 28.26 -24.28 25.67
CA ARG A 267 26.89 -24.05 26.09
C ARG A 267 26.74 -23.23 27.37
N THR A 268 27.74 -22.46 27.74
CA THR A 268 27.62 -21.35 28.69
C THR A 268 27.12 -20.11 28.01
N LEU A 269 26.65 -19.12 28.74
CA LEU A 269 26.13 -17.86 28.20
C LEU A 269 27.08 -16.73 28.54
N LYS A 270 27.31 -15.85 27.55
CA LYS A 270 28.10 -14.63 27.68
C LYS A 270 27.30 -13.41 27.25
N GLN A 271 27.27 -12.38 28.07
CA GLN A 271 26.55 -11.15 27.74
C GLN A 271 27.17 -10.44 26.52
N LEU A 272 26.31 -10.06 25.59
CA LEU A 272 26.67 -9.17 24.48
C LEU A 272 26.56 -7.71 24.91
N LYS A 273 27.58 -6.93 24.61
CA LYS A 273 27.54 -5.48 24.81
C LYS A 273 27.13 -4.80 23.51
N PHE A 274 26.01 -4.08 23.57
CA PHE A 274 25.55 -3.25 22.46
C PHE A 274 26.01 -1.81 22.60
N PRO A 275 26.13 -1.04 21.50
CA PRO A 275 26.38 0.41 21.57
C PRO A 275 25.31 1.12 22.41
N ALA A 276 25.73 2.13 23.16
CA ALA A 276 24.82 2.93 23.98
C ALA A 276 23.69 3.54 23.11
N GLY A 277 22.46 3.46 23.59
CA GLY A 277 21.28 3.96 22.89
C GLY A 277 20.69 3.04 21.81
N LEU A 278 21.29 1.86 21.55
CA LEU A 278 20.73 0.90 20.60
C LEU A 278 19.54 0.12 21.18
N LEU A 279 19.64 -0.30 22.44
CA LEU A 279 18.58 -1.01 23.15
C LEU A 279 17.98 -0.10 24.24
N PRO A 280 16.69 -0.30 24.58
CA PRO A 280 16.07 0.42 25.70
C PRO A 280 16.72 0.00 27.02
N VAL A 281 17.04 0.97 27.85
CA VAL A 281 17.62 0.78 29.18
C VAL A 281 16.81 1.59 30.20
N ASN A 282 16.82 1.14 31.45
CA ASN A 282 16.06 1.76 32.56
C ASN A 282 14.54 1.74 32.33
N HIS A 283 14.03 0.68 31.72
CA HIS A 283 12.60 0.48 31.49
C HIS A 283 12.15 -0.90 32.00
N MET A 284 10.96 -0.95 32.58
CA MET A 284 10.35 -2.21 33.02
C MET A 284 9.82 -3.00 31.81
N LEU A 285 10.61 -3.96 31.34
CA LEU A 285 10.28 -4.82 30.19
C LEU A 285 9.80 -6.17 30.73
N VAL A 286 8.65 -6.62 30.25
CA VAL A 286 7.93 -7.75 30.84
C VAL A 286 8.15 -9.04 30.08
N GLU A 287 7.99 -9.02 28.77
CA GLU A 287 8.03 -10.24 27.96
C GLU A 287 8.76 -10.04 26.64
N VAL A 288 9.44 -11.08 26.19
CA VAL A 288 10.00 -11.18 24.84
C VAL A 288 9.44 -12.39 24.13
N LEU A 289 8.83 -12.18 22.94
CA LEU A 289 8.32 -13.22 22.08
C LEU A 289 9.12 -13.25 20.77
N LYS A 290 9.66 -14.43 20.43
CA LYS A 290 10.35 -14.65 19.17
C LYS A 290 9.37 -14.75 18.01
N GLY A 291 9.54 -13.87 17.01
CA GLY A 291 8.90 -13.96 15.71
C GLY A 291 9.88 -14.41 14.62
N LYS A 292 9.42 -14.45 13.39
CA LYS A 292 10.30 -14.68 12.23
C LYS A 292 11.12 -13.41 11.98
N GLU A 293 12.44 -13.46 12.24
CA GLU A 293 13.39 -12.35 12.07
C GLU A 293 13.06 -11.08 12.87
N CYS A 294 12.33 -11.22 13.97
CA CYS A 294 12.03 -10.13 14.88
C CYS A 294 11.73 -10.64 16.29
N LEU A 295 11.81 -9.73 17.25
CA LEU A 295 11.39 -9.95 18.62
C LEU A 295 10.31 -8.95 18.97
N TRP A 296 9.25 -9.41 19.59
CA TRP A 296 8.22 -8.57 20.21
C TRP A 296 8.60 -8.39 21.66
N VAL A 297 8.72 -7.15 22.09
CA VAL A 297 9.12 -6.84 23.47
C VAL A 297 8.02 -6.00 24.08
N SER A 298 7.40 -6.56 25.13
CA SER A 298 6.40 -5.84 25.89
C SER A 298 7.04 -5.01 27.00
N ALA A 299 6.45 -3.84 27.28
CA ALA A 299 6.91 -2.92 28.31
C ALA A 299 5.74 -2.43 29.14
N PHE A 300 6.02 -2.12 30.41
CA PHE A 300 5.03 -1.61 31.34
C PHE A 300 5.00 -0.08 31.41
N ASP A 301 6.16 0.56 31.35
CA ASP A 301 6.37 1.99 31.55
C ASP A 301 6.65 2.79 30.27
N ARG A 302 6.64 2.11 29.12
CA ARG A 302 6.82 2.69 27.79
C ARG A 302 5.99 1.96 26.75
N PRO A 303 5.80 2.49 25.53
CA PRO A 303 5.22 1.73 24.44
C PRO A 303 6.03 0.45 24.13
N SER A 304 5.34 -0.68 23.99
CA SER A 304 5.93 -1.94 23.55
C SER A 304 6.42 -1.83 22.11
N PHE A 305 7.45 -2.60 21.74
CA PHE A 305 8.15 -2.40 20.47
C PHE A 305 8.52 -3.73 19.80
N ILE A 306 8.91 -3.62 18.53
CA ILE A 306 9.46 -4.71 17.72
C ILE A 306 10.94 -4.45 17.49
N LEU A 307 11.81 -5.40 17.86
CA LEU A 307 13.21 -5.42 17.49
C LEU A 307 13.38 -6.25 16.22
N HIS A 308 13.85 -5.64 15.14
CA HIS A 308 14.09 -6.32 13.88
C HIS A 308 15.48 -6.98 13.85
N LEU A 309 15.51 -8.28 13.57
CA LEU A 309 16.73 -9.09 13.44
C LEU A 309 16.97 -9.31 11.94
N MET A 310 17.60 -8.37 11.28
CA MET A 310 17.84 -8.40 9.83
C MET A 310 19.32 -8.47 9.51
N ASP A 311 19.68 -9.15 8.40
CA ASP A 311 20.93 -8.88 7.72
C ASP A 311 20.83 -7.45 7.16
N ASN A 312 21.52 -6.52 7.77
CA ASN A 312 21.43 -5.12 7.39
C ASN A 312 22.33 -4.89 6.16
N ILE A 313 21.71 -4.74 4.99
CA ILE A 313 22.42 -4.31 3.77
C ILE A 313 22.65 -2.79 3.75
N THR A 314 22.09 -2.08 4.71
CA THR A 314 22.24 -0.63 4.90
C THR A 314 23.12 -0.34 6.10
N LYS A 315 23.98 0.67 5.99
CA LYS A 315 24.77 1.21 7.09
C LYS A 315 24.70 2.73 7.06
N ASP A 316 24.28 3.33 8.16
CA ASP A 316 24.13 4.77 8.26
C ASP A 316 25.30 5.42 8.98
N TYR A 317 25.69 6.61 8.49
CA TYR A 317 26.74 7.45 9.05
C TYR A 317 26.15 8.83 9.37
N ALA A 318 25.88 9.10 10.65
CA ALA A 318 25.26 10.35 11.11
C ALA A 318 26.19 11.57 11.02
N LEU A 319 27.50 11.38 10.95
CA LEU A 319 28.54 12.39 10.78
C LEU A 319 28.41 13.60 11.73
N PRO A 320 28.40 13.42 13.07
CA PRO A 320 28.20 14.50 14.03
C PRO A 320 29.27 15.59 13.94
N ALA A 321 30.48 15.28 13.46
CA ALA A 321 31.57 16.23 13.22
C ALA A 321 31.21 17.32 12.19
N LEU A 322 30.19 17.08 11.35
CA LEU A 322 29.68 18.05 10.37
C LEU A 322 28.46 18.83 10.87
N ALA A 323 27.99 18.59 12.09
CA ALA A 323 26.92 19.37 12.67
C ALA A 323 27.32 20.85 12.82
N ASP A 324 26.39 21.74 12.56
CA ASP A 324 26.65 23.18 12.71
C ASP A 324 26.73 23.61 14.20
N ARG A 325 27.13 24.87 14.45
CA ARG A 325 27.24 25.44 15.83
C ARG A 325 25.92 25.39 16.62
N VAL A 326 24.79 25.21 15.96
CA VAL A 326 23.43 25.08 16.54
C VAL A 326 23.00 23.62 16.64
N ASN A 327 23.94 22.67 16.47
CA ASN A 327 23.72 21.23 16.53
C ASN A 327 22.66 20.69 15.56
N ARG A 328 22.54 21.30 14.36
CA ARG A 328 21.64 20.80 13.31
C ARG A 328 22.28 19.61 12.59
N SER A 329 21.44 18.66 12.23
CA SER A 329 21.86 17.50 11.45
C SER A 329 22.54 17.87 10.14
N PRO A 330 23.65 17.24 9.77
CA PRO A 330 24.38 17.55 8.55
C PRO A 330 23.55 17.19 7.29
N ALA A 331 23.49 18.12 6.34
CA ALA A 331 22.89 17.91 5.02
C ALA A 331 23.99 17.67 4.00
N ILE A 332 24.09 16.45 3.48
CA ILE A 332 25.10 16.08 2.48
C ILE A 332 24.53 16.28 1.07
N MET A 333 25.05 17.28 0.37
CA MET A 333 24.55 17.76 -0.91
C MET A 333 25.13 17.00 -2.11
N ALA A 334 26.37 16.50 -2.03
CA ALA A 334 27.01 15.71 -3.07
C ALA A 334 28.02 14.74 -2.46
N LEU A 335 28.23 13.61 -3.13
CA LEU A 335 29.13 12.53 -2.74
C LEU A 335 29.94 12.05 -3.92
N CYS A 336 31.20 11.68 -3.68
CA CYS A 336 32.04 11.03 -4.68
C CYS A 336 33.11 10.13 -4.02
N ASP A 337 33.17 8.86 -4.42
CA ASP A 337 34.24 7.91 -4.05
C ASP A 337 35.46 8.15 -4.92
N ASP A 338 36.67 8.23 -4.34
CA ASP A 338 37.90 8.34 -5.09
C ASP A 338 38.52 6.97 -5.45
N GLY A 339 37.94 5.90 -4.94
CA GLY A 339 38.33 4.53 -5.22
C GLY A 339 39.38 3.95 -4.28
N ASP A 340 39.81 4.70 -3.26
CA ASP A 340 40.81 4.27 -2.26
C ASP A 340 40.23 4.16 -0.84
N GLY A 341 38.87 4.19 -0.73
CA GLY A 341 38.17 4.14 0.54
C GLY A 341 38.01 5.49 1.23
N MET A 342 38.22 6.57 0.48
CA MET A 342 37.94 7.95 0.90
C MET A 342 36.71 8.48 0.18
N MET A 343 35.80 9.08 0.93
CA MET A 343 34.59 9.69 0.40
C MET A 343 34.73 11.22 0.41
N TRP A 344 34.69 11.81 -0.78
CA TRP A 344 34.52 13.25 -0.90
C TRP A 344 33.06 13.61 -0.72
N MET A 345 32.80 14.63 0.07
CA MET A 345 31.43 15.07 0.33
C MET A 345 31.34 16.60 0.35
N MET A 346 30.18 17.10 -0.05
CA MET A 346 29.82 18.50 0.04
C MET A 346 28.66 18.66 1.04
N GLN A 347 28.90 19.42 2.07
CA GLN A 347 27.90 19.75 3.08
C GLN A 347 27.43 21.20 2.88
N GLU A 348 26.13 21.44 3.04
CA GLU A 348 25.48 22.71 2.70
C GLU A 348 26.18 23.98 3.25
N ARG A 349 26.78 23.91 4.44
CA ARG A 349 27.34 25.08 5.13
C ARG A 349 28.82 25.02 5.39
N THR A 350 29.35 23.86 5.65
CA THR A 350 30.80 23.69 5.93
C THR A 350 31.60 23.49 4.65
N GLY A 351 30.92 23.21 3.51
CA GLY A 351 31.56 23.07 2.22
C GLY A 351 32.14 21.69 1.98
N LEU A 352 33.31 21.63 1.31
CA LEU A 352 33.96 20.38 0.93
C LEU A 352 34.61 19.70 2.16
N ALA A 353 34.38 18.40 2.30
CA ALA A 353 34.94 17.56 3.34
C ALA A 353 35.46 16.24 2.75
N LEU A 354 36.39 15.60 3.44
CA LEU A 354 36.94 14.28 3.12
C LEU A 354 36.66 13.35 4.30
N TYR A 355 36.12 12.19 4.01
CA TYR A 355 35.77 11.19 5.01
C TYR A 355 36.52 9.88 4.77
N ASP A 356 37.28 9.44 5.75
CA ASP A 356 37.90 8.13 5.78
C ASP A 356 36.87 7.10 6.31
N LEU A 357 36.34 6.29 5.41
CA LEU A 357 35.33 5.26 5.72
C LEU A 357 35.88 4.16 6.67
N LYS A 358 37.21 3.93 6.68
CA LYS A 358 37.84 2.87 7.49
C LYS A 358 38.11 3.33 8.91
N GLN A 359 38.54 4.60 9.07
CA GLN A 359 38.91 5.16 10.36
C GLN A 359 37.78 5.96 11.03
N ASP A 360 36.66 6.14 10.32
CA ASP A 360 35.52 6.98 10.76
C ASP A 360 35.96 8.42 11.12
N LYS A 361 36.79 9.01 10.25
CA LYS A 361 37.36 10.36 10.45
C LYS A 361 36.96 11.29 9.33
N VAL A 362 36.44 12.47 9.72
CA VAL A 362 36.10 13.55 8.80
C VAL A 362 37.08 14.69 8.92
N LYS A 363 37.56 15.22 7.78
CA LYS A 363 38.32 16.46 7.65
C LYS A 363 37.54 17.45 6.79
N ILE A 364 37.38 18.69 7.25
CA ILE A 364 36.68 19.75 6.54
C ILE A 364 37.69 20.61 5.80
N TYR A 365 37.42 21.10 4.60
CA TYR A 365 38.36 21.85 3.77
C TYR A 365 38.82 23.14 4.40
N SER A 366 38.07 23.77 5.32
CA SER A 366 38.51 24.91 6.11
C SER A 366 39.78 24.63 6.95
N ASP A 367 40.08 23.37 7.22
CA ASP A 367 41.28 22.92 7.92
C ASP A 367 42.49 22.89 7.01
N PHE A 368 42.32 23.14 5.70
CA PHE A 368 43.38 23.16 4.67
C PHE A 368 43.58 24.59 4.18
N PRO A 369 44.58 25.33 4.69
CA PRO A 369 44.77 26.77 4.42
C PRO A 369 44.83 27.14 2.93
N ALA A 370 45.38 26.26 2.10
CA ALA A 370 45.50 26.46 0.65
C ALA A 370 44.12 26.48 -0.06
N LEU A 371 43.09 25.94 0.56
CA LEU A 371 41.72 25.83 0.00
C LEU A 371 40.70 26.76 0.68
N ALA A 372 41.06 27.31 1.86
CA ALA A 372 40.14 28.12 2.66
C ALA A 372 39.63 29.38 1.95
N SER A 373 40.38 29.91 0.99
CA SER A 373 40.00 31.07 0.18
C SER A 373 39.10 30.74 -1.01
N LEU A 374 38.89 29.45 -1.34
CA LEU A 374 38.07 29.04 -2.47
C LEU A 374 36.60 29.12 -2.14
N PRO A 375 35.76 29.62 -3.05
CA PRO A 375 34.31 29.73 -2.84
C PRO A 375 33.62 28.37 -3.04
N LEU A 376 34.00 27.34 -2.26
CA LEU A 376 33.44 25.98 -2.35
C LEU A 376 32.22 25.74 -1.45
N ASN A 377 31.76 26.74 -0.74
CA ASN A 377 30.51 26.65 0.03
C ASN A 377 29.33 26.47 -0.92
N ASN A 378 28.40 25.54 -0.63
CA ASN A 378 27.24 25.26 -1.43
C ASN A 378 27.53 24.61 -2.81
N GLY A 379 28.58 23.80 -2.94
CA GLY A 379 28.76 22.93 -4.10
C GLY A 379 27.65 21.88 -4.19
N ARG A 380 27.11 21.64 -5.38
CA ARG A 380 26.00 20.71 -5.58
C ARG A 380 26.31 19.52 -6.48
N GLU A 381 27.43 19.57 -7.22
CA GLU A 381 27.76 18.49 -8.14
C GLU A 381 29.23 18.10 -8.01
N MET A 382 29.47 16.79 -7.99
CA MET A 382 30.80 16.20 -7.89
C MET A 382 30.89 14.96 -8.77
N THR A 383 32.06 14.76 -9.38
CA THR A 383 32.37 13.52 -10.09
C THR A 383 33.85 13.15 -9.91
N ARG A 384 34.16 11.87 -10.03
CA ARG A 384 35.51 11.36 -9.90
C ARG A 384 36.41 11.90 -11.00
N ALA A 385 37.56 12.45 -10.63
CA ALA A 385 38.62 12.83 -11.56
C ALA A 385 39.50 11.62 -11.82
N ARG A 386 39.24 10.91 -12.93
CA ARG A 386 39.91 9.62 -13.26
C ARG A 386 41.40 9.81 -13.63
N ILE A 387 41.70 10.87 -14.37
CA ILE A 387 43.10 11.18 -14.78
C ILE A 387 43.92 11.74 -13.62
N ASN A 388 43.31 12.61 -12.82
CA ASN A 388 44.02 13.34 -11.78
C ASN A 388 43.97 12.69 -10.41
N ASN A 389 43.35 11.51 -10.30
CA ASN A 389 43.12 10.76 -9.07
C ASN A 389 42.53 11.63 -7.94
N GLY A 390 41.38 12.20 -8.18
CA GLY A 390 40.70 13.11 -7.25
C GLY A 390 39.22 13.30 -7.61
N VAL A 391 38.77 14.52 -7.47
CA VAL A 391 37.36 14.86 -7.71
C VAL A 391 37.23 16.19 -8.46
N TRP A 392 36.27 16.25 -9.39
CA TRP A 392 35.77 17.48 -9.97
C TRP A 392 34.57 17.99 -9.12
N VAL A 393 34.57 19.27 -8.80
CA VAL A 393 33.56 19.93 -7.97
C VAL A 393 33.02 21.15 -8.68
N ALA A 394 31.69 21.24 -8.81
CA ALA A 394 31.04 22.45 -9.28
C ALA A 394 30.25 23.11 -8.15
N LYS A 395 30.29 24.42 -8.09
CA LYS A 395 29.52 25.25 -7.16
C LYS A 395 28.15 25.60 -7.74
N ASP A 396 27.14 25.66 -6.86
CA ASP A 396 25.81 26.11 -7.23
C ASP A 396 25.81 27.51 -7.88
N LEU A 397 25.02 27.68 -8.92
CA LEU A 397 24.83 28.95 -9.66
C LEU A 397 26.11 29.54 -10.25
N ASN A 398 27.14 28.73 -10.51
CA ASN A 398 28.42 29.19 -11.03
C ASN A 398 28.84 28.42 -12.31
N ARG A 399 29.80 28.98 -13.04
CA ARG A 399 30.38 28.40 -14.25
C ARG A 399 31.84 27.95 -14.03
N TRP A 400 32.22 27.76 -12.80
CA TRP A 400 33.54 27.31 -12.43
C TRP A 400 33.52 25.87 -11.96
N VAL A 401 34.48 25.08 -12.43
CA VAL A 401 34.67 23.70 -12.01
C VAL A 401 36.07 23.55 -11.46
N TYR A 402 36.22 22.99 -10.27
CA TYR A 402 37.45 22.83 -9.55
C TYR A 402 37.89 21.39 -9.55
N GLY A 403 39.14 21.12 -9.99
CA GLY A 403 39.74 19.80 -9.90
C GLY A 403 40.56 19.69 -8.61
N MET A 404 40.13 18.79 -7.73
CA MET A 404 40.76 18.54 -6.43
C MET A 404 41.46 17.19 -6.44
N ALA A 405 42.60 17.09 -5.76
CA ALA A 405 43.30 15.84 -5.47
C ALA A 405 43.65 15.78 -3.98
N ARG A 406 44.05 14.60 -3.52
CA ARG A 406 44.50 14.41 -2.14
C ARG A 406 45.84 13.71 -2.04
N GLN A 407 46.52 13.94 -0.92
CA GLN A 407 47.66 13.17 -0.44
C GLN A 407 47.36 12.78 1.02
N GLY A 408 47.02 11.51 1.25
CA GLY A 408 46.43 11.09 2.54
C GLY A 408 45.12 11.82 2.81
N MET A 409 45.03 12.52 3.95
CA MET A 409 43.88 13.36 4.33
C MET A 409 44.05 14.84 3.95
N GLU A 410 45.12 15.20 3.23
CA GLU A 410 45.31 16.58 2.77
C GLU A 410 44.81 16.77 1.36
N MET A 411 44.10 17.89 1.12
CA MET A 411 43.48 18.22 -0.16
C MET A 411 44.32 19.30 -0.87
N HIS A 412 44.42 19.16 -2.21
CA HIS A 412 45.13 20.09 -3.05
C HIS A 412 44.33 20.45 -4.28
N LEU A 413 44.28 21.77 -4.58
CA LEU A 413 43.72 22.24 -5.85
C LEU A 413 44.68 21.91 -6.99
N LYS A 414 44.21 21.21 -8.02
CA LYS A 414 45.00 20.80 -9.20
C LYS A 414 44.63 21.59 -10.44
N ASP A 415 43.35 21.92 -10.59
CA ASP A 415 42.84 22.57 -11.81
C ASP A 415 41.64 23.49 -11.52
N VAL A 416 41.46 24.50 -12.34
CA VAL A 416 40.32 25.41 -12.31
C VAL A 416 39.85 25.65 -13.73
N ILE A 417 38.63 25.30 -14.01
CA ILE A 417 37.97 25.50 -15.31
C ILE A 417 37.05 26.70 -15.20
N ASP A 418 37.32 27.74 -15.95
CA ASP A 418 36.45 28.90 -16.08
C ASP A 418 35.68 28.84 -17.41
N LEU A 419 34.36 28.66 -17.36
CA LEU A 419 33.49 28.60 -18.52
C LEU A 419 32.92 29.96 -18.92
N ASN A 420 33.31 31.08 -18.21
CA ASN A 420 32.84 32.41 -18.57
C ASN A 420 33.29 32.79 -19.99
N GLY A 421 32.36 33.27 -20.79
CA GLY A 421 32.61 33.61 -22.18
C GLY A 421 32.67 32.44 -23.17
N GLN A 422 32.61 31.21 -22.67
CA GLN A 422 32.59 29.98 -23.49
C GLN A 422 31.20 29.34 -23.60
N VAL A 423 30.32 29.61 -22.64
CA VAL A 423 28.94 29.13 -22.58
C VAL A 423 27.99 30.29 -22.42
N GLU A 424 26.69 30.05 -22.55
CA GLU A 424 25.64 31.09 -22.41
C GLU A 424 25.72 31.79 -21.04
N GLN A 425 25.46 33.11 -21.04
CA GLN A 425 25.70 33.98 -19.90
C GLN A 425 24.95 33.56 -18.60
N ASN A 426 23.80 32.91 -18.72
CA ASN A 426 22.98 32.47 -17.60
C ASN A 426 23.00 30.93 -17.41
N ALA A 427 23.92 30.22 -18.08
CA ALA A 427 24.07 28.80 -17.91
C ALA A 427 24.79 28.49 -16.59
N THR A 428 24.30 27.53 -15.83
CA THR A 428 24.91 27.03 -14.59
C THR A 428 25.25 25.55 -14.75
N VAL A 429 26.28 25.07 -14.06
CA VAL A 429 26.67 23.66 -14.08
C VAL A 429 25.63 22.82 -13.33
N THR A 430 25.11 21.79 -13.96
CA THR A 430 24.07 20.90 -13.42
C THR A 430 24.56 19.47 -13.23
N LYS A 431 25.49 18.98 -14.10
CA LYS A 431 26.07 17.63 -14.03
C LYS A 431 27.53 17.63 -14.46
N LEU A 432 28.30 16.75 -13.83
CA LEU A 432 29.71 16.49 -14.20
C LEU A 432 29.90 15.00 -14.42
N TYR A 433 30.66 14.64 -15.45
CA TYR A 433 31.05 13.27 -15.72
C TYR A 433 32.38 13.22 -16.49
N GLU A 434 33.44 12.59 -15.96
CA GLU A 434 34.68 12.34 -16.69
C GLU A 434 34.60 10.93 -17.29
N ASP A 435 34.70 10.86 -18.62
CA ASP A 435 34.65 9.60 -19.36
C ASP A 435 35.95 8.80 -19.30
N SER A 436 35.91 7.58 -19.85
CA SER A 436 37.07 6.69 -19.92
C SER A 436 38.21 7.20 -20.82
N HIS A 437 37.92 8.16 -21.70
CA HIS A 437 38.89 8.79 -22.60
C HIS A 437 39.53 10.04 -22.01
N GLY A 438 39.09 10.50 -20.86
CA GLY A 438 39.59 11.71 -20.17
C GLY A 438 38.96 13.00 -20.67
N ILE A 439 37.78 12.95 -21.18
CA ILE A 439 36.95 14.12 -21.46
C ILE A 439 36.01 14.33 -20.27
N LEU A 440 36.05 15.51 -19.71
CA LEU A 440 35.08 15.94 -18.70
C LEU A 440 33.84 16.53 -19.41
N TRP A 441 32.71 15.85 -19.30
CA TRP A 441 31.43 16.30 -19.77
C TRP A 441 30.79 17.18 -18.71
N ILE A 442 30.46 18.40 -19.05
CA ILE A 442 29.89 19.41 -18.17
C ILE A 442 28.48 19.74 -18.63
N GLY A 443 27.51 19.18 -17.95
CA GLY A 443 26.09 19.48 -18.18
C GLY A 443 25.74 20.86 -17.62
N LEU A 444 24.96 21.60 -18.36
CA LEU A 444 24.54 22.96 -18.05
C LEU A 444 23.01 23.04 -17.96
N SER A 445 22.51 24.05 -17.26
CA SER A 445 21.09 24.41 -17.30
C SER A 445 20.63 24.82 -18.71
N LYS A 446 21.59 25.17 -19.58
CA LYS A 446 21.38 25.50 -20.99
C LYS A 446 22.54 24.96 -21.82
N GLY A 447 22.45 23.70 -22.22
CA GLY A 447 23.41 23.04 -23.06
C GLY A 447 24.37 22.08 -22.38
N LEU A 448 25.41 21.67 -23.11
CA LEU A 448 26.44 20.72 -22.70
C LEU A 448 27.80 21.23 -23.17
N CYS A 449 28.85 20.96 -22.42
CA CYS A 449 30.20 21.30 -22.77
C CYS A 449 31.11 20.07 -22.55
N SER A 450 32.08 19.83 -23.46
CA SER A 450 33.12 18.83 -23.28
C SER A 450 34.50 19.54 -23.10
N TYR A 451 35.25 19.10 -22.07
CA TYR A 451 36.56 19.62 -21.71
C TYR A 451 37.58 18.51 -21.72
N ASP A 452 38.68 18.72 -22.50
CA ASP A 452 39.78 17.79 -22.54
C ASP A 452 40.69 18.02 -21.32
N VAL A 453 40.70 17.06 -20.38
CA VAL A 453 41.44 17.13 -19.12
C VAL A 453 42.94 17.13 -19.36
N ARG A 454 43.45 16.44 -20.40
CA ARG A 454 44.90 16.36 -20.72
C ARG A 454 45.39 17.63 -21.39
N GLN A 455 44.60 18.18 -22.33
CA GLN A 455 44.94 19.39 -23.06
C GLN A 455 44.51 20.67 -22.32
N LYS A 456 43.79 20.54 -21.22
CA LYS A 456 43.29 21.64 -20.39
C LYS A 456 42.50 22.71 -21.17
N ARG A 457 41.63 22.30 -22.08
CA ARG A 457 40.81 23.22 -22.89
C ARG A 457 39.40 22.69 -23.14
N VAL A 458 38.44 23.60 -23.33
CA VAL A 458 37.12 23.27 -23.83
C VAL A 458 37.26 22.74 -25.25
N LYS A 459 36.74 21.53 -25.48
CA LYS A 459 36.81 20.86 -26.79
C LYS A 459 35.59 21.24 -27.65
N ARG A 460 34.37 21.23 -27.05
CA ARG A 460 33.14 21.54 -27.77
C ARG A 460 32.05 22.04 -26.82
N VAL A 461 31.16 22.88 -27.35
CA VAL A 461 29.94 23.32 -26.68
C VAL A 461 28.72 22.93 -27.55
N TYR A 462 27.67 22.43 -26.92
CA TYR A 462 26.44 21.98 -27.53
C TYR A 462 25.25 22.78 -26.90
N PRO A 463 24.89 23.94 -27.49
CA PRO A 463 23.92 24.83 -26.90
C PRO A 463 22.47 24.31 -26.97
N ASP A 464 22.16 23.48 -27.97
CA ASP A 464 20.79 23.02 -28.25
C ASP A 464 20.35 21.81 -27.42
N VAL A 465 21.17 21.32 -26.49
CA VAL A 465 20.87 20.16 -25.67
C VAL A 465 19.77 20.45 -24.62
N GLY A 466 19.70 21.69 -24.13
CA GLY A 466 18.77 22.09 -23.07
C GLY A 466 19.32 21.81 -21.67
N HIS A 467 18.41 21.64 -20.69
CA HIS A 467 18.79 21.44 -19.29
C HIS A 467 19.23 19.99 -19.05
N VAL A 468 20.53 19.78 -18.82
CA VAL A 468 21.09 18.45 -18.60
C VAL A 468 20.81 17.97 -17.18
N MET A 469 20.23 16.77 -17.03
CA MET A 469 19.87 16.17 -15.76
C MET A 469 20.67 14.91 -15.42
N GLY A 470 21.26 14.24 -16.40
CA GLY A 470 22.07 13.05 -16.18
C GLY A 470 23.03 12.78 -17.34
N ILE A 471 24.21 12.24 -17.03
CA ILE A 471 25.25 11.86 -17.99
C ILE A 471 25.82 10.51 -17.56
N VAL A 472 25.85 9.53 -18.47
CA VAL A 472 26.45 8.20 -18.24
C VAL A 472 27.19 7.72 -19.48
N GLU A 473 28.21 6.86 -19.28
CA GLU A 473 28.98 6.22 -20.32
C GLU A 473 28.56 4.75 -20.45
N ASN A 474 28.35 4.28 -21.69
CA ASN A 474 28.10 2.86 -21.93
C ASN A 474 29.42 2.07 -22.08
N LYS A 475 29.31 0.75 -22.20
CA LYS A 475 30.51 -0.13 -22.37
C LYS A 475 31.30 0.12 -23.63
N GLU A 476 30.73 0.78 -24.60
CA GLU A 476 31.38 1.13 -25.89
C GLU A 476 32.07 2.51 -25.85
N GLY A 477 32.03 3.19 -24.68
CA GLY A 477 32.59 4.53 -24.50
C GLY A 477 31.74 5.67 -25.06
N LEU A 478 30.49 5.39 -25.42
CA LEU A 478 29.52 6.41 -25.86
C LEU A 478 28.79 7.03 -24.68
N ILE A 479 28.62 8.34 -24.73
CA ILE A 479 27.99 9.10 -23.66
C ILE A 479 26.49 9.25 -23.93
N TRP A 480 25.66 8.89 -22.95
CA TRP A 480 24.24 9.16 -22.94
C TRP A 480 23.92 10.33 -22.01
N ILE A 481 23.08 11.21 -22.49
CA ILE A 481 22.67 12.42 -21.76
C ILE A 481 21.14 12.48 -21.71
N CYS A 482 20.58 12.62 -20.51
CA CYS A 482 19.17 12.96 -20.37
C CYS A 482 18.97 14.42 -20.02
N THR A 483 17.87 14.97 -20.48
CA THR A 483 17.52 16.38 -20.29
C THR A 483 16.13 16.53 -19.71
N GLN A 484 15.88 17.65 -19.07
CA GLN A 484 14.56 17.94 -18.54
C GLN A 484 13.51 18.10 -19.67
N ASP A 485 13.88 18.76 -20.79
CA ASP A 485 12.91 19.24 -21.77
C ASP A 485 13.04 18.58 -23.16
N ASN A 486 14.22 18.05 -23.51
CA ASN A 486 14.54 17.65 -24.88
C ASN A 486 14.77 16.13 -25.06
N GLY A 487 14.46 15.31 -24.04
CA GLY A 487 14.58 13.86 -24.11
C GLY A 487 16.00 13.34 -23.89
N LEU A 488 16.43 12.36 -24.70
CA LEU A 488 17.75 11.70 -24.62
C LEU A 488 18.66 12.10 -25.79
N PHE A 489 19.95 12.15 -25.49
CA PHE A 489 20.99 12.31 -26.50
C PHE A 489 22.06 11.24 -26.31
N GLN A 490 22.72 10.86 -27.39
CA GLN A 490 23.86 9.95 -27.42
C GLN A 490 24.99 10.55 -28.26
N THR A 491 26.24 10.46 -27.78
CA THR A 491 27.38 10.81 -28.59
C THR A 491 27.59 9.76 -29.69
N THR A 492 28.04 10.23 -30.88
CA THR A 492 28.47 9.38 -31.99
C THR A 492 30.02 9.30 -31.98
N ALA A 493 30.60 8.39 -32.74
CA ALA A 493 32.06 8.23 -32.84
C ALA A 493 32.79 9.48 -33.35
N ASP A 494 32.10 10.37 -34.08
CA ASP A 494 32.59 11.67 -34.52
C ASP A 494 32.23 12.82 -33.57
N GLU A 495 31.86 12.50 -32.34
CA GLU A 495 31.53 13.46 -31.28
C GLU A 495 30.34 14.38 -31.59
N LYS A 496 29.45 13.98 -32.48
CA LYS A 496 28.14 14.64 -32.68
C LYS A 496 27.13 14.04 -31.70
N LEU A 497 26.03 14.73 -31.49
CA LEU A 497 24.89 14.27 -30.68
C LEU A 497 23.77 13.78 -31.56
N ARG A 498 23.33 12.53 -31.34
CA ARG A 498 22.12 11.98 -31.87
C ARG A 498 21.00 12.18 -30.83
N SER A 499 19.91 12.80 -31.22
CA SER A 499 18.75 13.07 -30.36
C SER A 499 17.71 11.94 -30.46
N PHE A 500 17.13 11.58 -29.32
CA PHE A 500 15.98 10.67 -29.18
C PHE A 500 14.86 11.46 -28.48
N LYS A 501 13.89 11.92 -29.27
CA LYS A 501 12.77 12.69 -28.76
C LYS A 501 11.82 11.79 -27.99
N LEU A 502 11.87 11.88 -26.68
CA LEU A 502 10.94 11.23 -25.74
C LEU A 502 10.14 12.34 -25.05
N GLU A 503 8.83 12.27 -25.14
CA GLU A 503 7.92 13.28 -24.55
C GLU A 503 7.81 13.12 -23.03
N LYS A 504 8.95 13.24 -22.33
CA LYS A 504 9.06 13.11 -20.87
C LYS A 504 10.12 14.05 -20.32
N ASN A 505 9.84 14.57 -19.12
CA ASN A 505 10.74 15.43 -18.35
C ASN A 505 11.59 14.58 -17.42
N PHE A 506 12.83 14.30 -17.82
CA PHE A 506 13.72 13.44 -17.03
C PHE A 506 14.39 14.19 -15.88
N SER A 507 14.53 13.52 -14.73
CA SER A 507 15.23 14.02 -13.54
C SER A 507 16.61 13.37 -13.34
N CYS A 508 16.80 12.13 -13.80
CA CYS A 508 18.02 11.37 -13.60
C CYS A 508 18.16 10.24 -14.62
N LEU A 509 19.37 9.72 -14.75
CA LEU A 509 19.75 8.67 -15.70
C LEU A 509 20.77 7.72 -15.06
N SER A 510 20.57 6.41 -15.25
CA SER A 510 21.54 5.37 -14.92
C SER A 510 21.59 4.33 -16.05
N ILE A 511 22.70 3.62 -16.18
CA ILE A 511 22.85 2.51 -17.12
C ILE A 511 23.08 1.22 -16.36
N ALA A 512 22.30 0.19 -16.66
CA ALA A 512 22.44 -1.12 -16.05
C ALA A 512 23.55 -1.95 -16.76
N PRO A 513 24.12 -2.97 -16.10
CA PRO A 513 25.12 -3.85 -16.70
C PRO A 513 24.69 -4.55 -18.01
N ASP A 514 23.39 -4.73 -18.23
CA ASP A 514 22.81 -5.27 -19.48
C ASP A 514 22.67 -4.23 -20.59
N GLY A 515 23.02 -2.95 -20.34
CA GLY A 515 22.97 -1.86 -21.33
C GLY A 515 21.64 -1.11 -21.39
N ILE A 516 20.65 -1.51 -20.60
CA ILE A 516 19.38 -0.81 -20.48
C ILE A 516 19.57 0.51 -19.73
N LEU A 517 19.02 1.60 -20.28
CA LEU A 517 18.98 2.90 -19.62
C LEU A 517 17.77 2.99 -18.70
N TRP A 518 18.01 3.41 -17.47
CA TRP A 518 16.98 3.65 -16.47
C TRP A 518 16.83 5.15 -16.20
N LEU A 519 15.61 5.63 -16.25
CA LEU A 519 15.27 7.04 -16.27
C LEU A 519 14.24 7.35 -15.19
N GLY A 520 14.53 8.37 -14.39
CA GLY A 520 13.55 8.98 -13.49
C GLY A 520 12.94 10.21 -14.13
N THR A 521 11.69 10.55 -13.75
CA THR A 521 11.00 11.75 -14.20
C THR A 521 10.61 12.67 -13.04
N CYS A 522 10.47 13.96 -13.34
CA CYS A 522 10.06 14.98 -12.35
C CYS A 522 8.60 14.81 -11.92
N ASP A 523 7.77 14.18 -12.73
CA ASP A 523 6.35 13.92 -12.51
C ASP A 523 6.07 12.54 -11.89
N GLY A 524 7.13 11.84 -11.44
CA GLY A 524 7.04 10.62 -10.64
C GLY A 524 6.98 9.33 -11.46
N GLY A 525 7.71 9.25 -12.57
CA GLY A 525 7.82 8.05 -13.39
C GLY A 525 9.19 7.38 -13.32
N VAL A 526 9.21 6.04 -13.33
CA VAL A 526 10.40 5.20 -13.54
C VAL A 526 10.26 4.49 -14.87
N TYR A 527 11.23 4.69 -15.75
CA TYR A 527 11.22 4.15 -17.10
C TYR A 527 12.52 3.40 -17.40
N SER A 528 12.41 2.34 -18.21
CA SER A 528 13.57 1.75 -18.89
C SER A 528 13.52 2.08 -20.37
N TYR A 529 14.67 2.38 -20.97
CA TYR A 529 14.83 2.55 -22.40
C TYR A 529 15.87 1.57 -22.92
N ASP A 530 15.44 0.70 -23.82
CA ASP A 530 16.32 -0.22 -24.55
C ASP A 530 16.78 0.43 -25.86
N PRO A 531 18.07 0.84 -25.97
CA PRO A 531 18.56 1.46 -27.19
C PRO A 531 18.55 0.54 -28.41
N SER A 532 18.63 -0.79 -28.21
CA SER A 532 18.68 -1.78 -29.28
C SER A 532 17.31 -1.98 -29.94
N GLU A 533 16.25 -1.98 -29.14
CA GLU A 533 14.87 -2.12 -29.59
C GLU A 533 14.15 -0.78 -29.77
N ASN A 534 14.77 0.33 -29.40
CA ASN A 534 14.15 1.68 -29.33
C ASN A 534 12.83 1.67 -28.54
N LYS A 535 12.81 1.00 -27.40
CA LYS A 535 11.61 0.71 -26.62
C LYS A 535 11.67 1.37 -25.25
N LEU A 536 10.64 2.17 -24.93
CA LEU A 536 10.45 2.80 -23.63
C LEU A 536 9.34 2.06 -22.85
N LEU A 537 9.64 1.62 -21.64
CA LEU A 537 8.70 0.94 -20.73
C LEU A 537 8.54 1.72 -19.43
N CYS A 538 7.33 1.73 -18.87
CA CYS A 538 6.99 2.37 -17.60
C CYS A 538 6.81 1.32 -16.49
N TYR A 539 7.39 1.57 -15.30
CA TYR A 539 7.40 0.64 -14.18
C TYR A 539 6.73 1.17 -12.90
N ASN A 540 6.08 2.31 -12.93
CA ASN A 540 5.58 2.98 -11.73
C ASN A 540 4.87 2.07 -10.72
N GLY A 541 3.84 1.34 -11.18
CA GLY A 541 3.11 0.42 -10.32
C GLY A 541 3.94 -0.81 -9.92
N ALA A 542 4.78 -1.33 -10.81
CA ALA A 542 5.56 -2.55 -10.59
C ALA A 542 6.69 -2.36 -9.57
N CYS A 543 7.33 -1.18 -9.52
CA CYS A 543 8.42 -0.88 -8.58
C CYS A 543 7.97 -0.19 -7.29
N GLY A 544 6.68 -0.19 -6.98
CA GLY A 544 6.16 0.42 -5.75
C GLY A 544 6.17 1.95 -5.72
N MET A 545 6.33 2.59 -6.89
CA MET A 545 6.22 4.04 -7.04
C MET A 545 4.75 4.46 -7.08
N ASN A 546 4.38 5.40 -6.22
CA ASN A 546 3.03 5.96 -6.12
C ASN A 546 3.02 7.46 -6.44
N GLY A 547 3.52 7.81 -7.65
CA GLY A 547 3.52 9.20 -8.12
C GLY A 547 4.52 10.13 -7.44
N ASN A 548 5.49 9.60 -6.66
CA ASN A 548 6.53 10.42 -6.05
C ASN A 548 7.60 10.80 -7.08
N GLN A 549 8.09 12.03 -6.99
CA GLN A 549 9.23 12.49 -7.77
C GLN A 549 10.43 11.56 -7.56
N VAL A 550 11.10 11.18 -8.65
CA VAL A 550 12.34 10.41 -8.62
C VAL A 550 13.52 11.38 -8.59
N ASN A 551 14.32 11.32 -7.52
CA ASN A 551 15.49 12.18 -7.41
C ASN A 551 16.69 11.58 -8.14
N GLN A 552 16.99 10.28 -7.85
CA GLN A 552 18.10 9.55 -8.47
C GLN A 552 17.76 8.08 -8.72
N ILE A 553 18.42 7.50 -9.70
CA ILE A 553 18.38 6.08 -10.01
C ILE A 553 19.81 5.57 -10.14
N VAL A 554 20.09 4.41 -9.55
CA VAL A 554 21.36 3.68 -9.68
C VAL A 554 21.07 2.23 -10.02
N ALA A 555 21.69 1.71 -11.08
CA ALA A 555 21.66 0.29 -11.39
C ALA A 555 22.88 -0.39 -10.75
N ASP A 556 22.70 -1.50 -10.03
CA ASP A 556 23.76 -2.23 -9.38
C ASP A 556 24.33 -3.35 -10.28
N ALA A 557 25.33 -4.07 -9.76
CA ALA A 557 25.99 -5.15 -10.49
C ALA A 557 25.09 -6.37 -10.80
N TYR A 558 23.95 -6.50 -10.11
CA TYR A 558 22.97 -7.59 -10.26
C TYR A 558 21.81 -7.22 -11.19
N ASN A 559 21.82 -6.02 -11.81
CA ASN A 559 20.72 -5.38 -12.54
C ASN A 559 19.50 -5.08 -11.66
N HIS A 560 19.67 -4.93 -10.34
CA HIS A 560 18.67 -4.30 -9.52
C HIS A 560 18.75 -2.78 -9.65
N ILE A 561 17.61 -2.16 -9.58
CA ILE A 561 17.46 -0.71 -9.78
C ILE A 561 17.13 -0.07 -8.44
N TRP A 562 18.05 0.74 -7.98
CA TRP A 562 17.90 1.53 -6.76
C TRP A 562 17.31 2.88 -7.12
N ILE A 563 16.17 3.21 -6.53
CA ILE A 563 15.38 4.40 -6.84
C ILE A 563 15.21 5.20 -5.55
N ASP A 564 15.67 6.41 -5.55
CA ASP A 564 15.46 7.32 -4.43
C ASP A 564 14.32 8.28 -4.74
N THR A 565 13.51 8.53 -3.71
CA THR A 565 12.53 9.58 -3.63
C THR A 565 12.83 10.46 -2.41
N ASN A 566 12.07 11.55 -2.20
CA ASN A 566 12.35 12.43 -1.04
C ASN A 566 12.35 11.71 0.33
N GLN A 567 11.66 10.58 0.46
CA GLN A 567 11.40 9.95 1.77
C GLN A 567 11.71 8.46 1.84
N LYS A 568 11.98 7.81 0.73
CA LYS A 568 12.20 6.36 0.68
C LYS A 568 13.23 5.97 -0.37
N LEU A 569 13.92 4.87 -0.09
CA LEU A 569 14.78 4.19 -1.03
C LEU A 569 14.11 2.87 -1.46
N ILE A 570 14.10 2.58 -2.74
CA ILE A 570 13.49 1.37 -3.31
C ILE A 570 14.56 0.58 -4.05
N GLU A 571 14.69 -0.70 -3.74
CA GLU A 571 15.41 -1.69 -4.51
C GLU A 571 14.41 -2.45 -5.38
N PHE A 572 14.56 -2.43 -6.68
CA PHE A 572 13.65 -3.06 -7.65
C PHE A 572 14.38 -4.03 -8.56
N ASN A 573 13.87 -5.26 -8.69
CA ASN A 573 14.34 -6.23 -9.66
C ASN A 573 13.38 -6.30 -10.87
N PRO A 574 13.75 -5.75 -12.03
CA PRO A 574 12.85 -5.69 -13.18
C PRO A 574 12.58 -7.07 -13.82
N ARG A 575 13.40 -8.09 -13.58
CA ARG A 575 13.23 -9.44 -14.15
C ARG A 575 12.02 -10.18 -13.58
N ASN A 576 11.78 -10.03 -12.28
CA ASN A 576 10.70 -10.74 -11.57
C ASN A 576 9.65 -9.79 -10.97
N GLY A 577 9.85 -8.47 -11.07
CA GLY A 577 8.96 -7.44 -10.53
C GLY A 577 8.99 -7.31 -9.00
N SER A 578 9.94 -7.97 -8.32
CA SER A 578 10.10 -7.82 -6.87
C SER A 578 10.70 -6.47 -6.52
N PHE A 579 10.30 -5.92 -5.37
CA PHE A 579 10.91 -4.71 -4.84
C PHE A 579 10.94 -4.71 -3.33
N ARG A 580 11.87 -3.96 -2.76
CA ARG A 580 11.99 -3.72 -1.33
C ARG A 580 12.06 -2.22 -1.08
N THR A 581 11.36 -1.76 -0.06
CA THR A 581 11.36 -0.34 0.34
C THR A 581 12.07 -0.19 1.68
N TYR A 582 12.94 0.80 1.78
CA TYR A 582 13.67 1.18 2.97
C TYR A 582 13.15 2.52 3.46
N LEU A 583 12.73 2.59 4.74
CA LEU A 583 12.07 3.74 5.34
C LEU A 583 12.71 4.05 6.70
N THR A 584 12.63 5.30 7.13
CA THR A 584 12.96 5.68 8.50
C THR A 584 11.98 5.11 9.52
N THR A 585 10.70 5.00 9.14
CA THR A 585 9.63 4.52 10.02
C THR A 585 9.75 3.05 10.39
N ASP A 586 10.45 2.24 9.60
CA ASP A 586 10.73 0.83 9.89
C ASP A 586 12.17 0.59 10.38
N GLY A 587 12.93 1.66 10.59
CA GLY A 587 14.31 1.59 11.07
C GLY A 587 15.32 1.03 10.06
N SER A 588 14.93 0.84 8.79
CA SER A 588 15.86 0.32 7.78
C SER A 588 16.89 1.34 7.31
N ILE A 589 16.61 2.64 7.47
CA ILE A 589 17.52 3.77 7.18
C ILE A 589 17.31 4.89 8.20
N LEU A 590 18.34 5.73 8.40
CA LEU A 590 18.26 6.94 9.24
C LEU A 590 17.92 8.21 8.44
N LEU A 591 18.15 8.22 7.12
CA LEU A 591 17.90 9.41 6.33
C LEU A 591 16.42 9.75 6.24
N HIS A 592 16.03 10.92 6.79
CA HIS A 592 14.67 11.45 6.67
C HIS A 592 14.40 12.08 5.30
N ARG A 593 15.47 12.51 4.62
CA ARG A 593 15.39 13.16 3.32
C ARG A 593 16.63 12.87 2.50
N PHE A 594 16.46 12.30 1.33
CA PHE A 594 17.48 12.15 0.31
C PHE A 594 17.67 13.44 -0.48
N LEU A 595 18.90 13.71 -0.91
CA LEU A 595 19.18 14.91 -1.70
C LEU A 595 19.54 14.52 -3.15
N PRO A 596 18.98 15.23 -4.17
CA PRO A 596 18.96 14.75 -5.56
C PRO A 596 20.33 14.51 -6.20
N THR A 597 21.39 15.17 -5.73
CA THR A 597 22.73 15.05 -6.32
C THR A 597 23.70 14.24 -5.45
N ALA A 598 23.24 13.76 -4.29
CA ALA A 598 24.07 13.12 -3.31
C ALA A 598 24.03 11.59 -3.43
N VAL A 599 24.45 11.05 -4.56
CA VAL A 599 24.57 9.59 -4.74
C VAL A 599 25.90 9.25 -5.39
N CYS A 600 26.52 8.17 -4.92
CA CYS A 600 27.78 7.67 -5.46
C CYS A 600 27.82 6.15 -5.40
N GLN A 601 28.11 5.50 -6.54
CA GLN A 601 28.46 4.10 -6.57
C GLN A 601 29.98 3.96 -6.47
N ALA A 602 30.44 3.34 -5.38
CA ALA A 602 31.85 3.16 -5.12
C ALA A 602 32.43 1.98 -5.90
N LYS A 603 33.78 1.95 -5.99
CA LYS A 603 34.50 0.91 -6.73
C LYS A 603 34.31 -0.50 -6.18
N ASP A 604 34.00 -0.63 -4.88
CA ASP A 604 33.71 -1.90 -4.20
C ASP A 604 32.27 -2.41 -4.46
N GLY A 605 31.47 -1.66 -5.22
CA GLY A 605 30.09 -1.99 -5.55
C GLY A 605 29.06 -1.43 -4.56
N ASN A 606 29.48 -0.88 -3.43
CA ASN A 606 28.59 -0.23 -2.49
C ASN A 606 28.00 1.07 -3.08
N ILE A 607 26.78 1.40 -2.70
CA ILE A 607 26.11 2.63 -3.11
C ILE A 607 25.93 3.52 -1.88
N TYR A 608 26.37 4.76 -1.98
CA TYR A 608 26.28 5.74 -0.92
C TYR A 608 25.26 6.80 -1.29
N TRP A 609 24.30 7.04 -0.39
CA TRP A 609 23.23 8.03 -0.53
C TRP A 609 23.43 9.11 0.52
N GLY A 610 23.50 10.35 0.10
CA GLY A 610 23.60 11.51 0.99
C GLY A 610 22.25 12.14 1.23
N GLY A 611 22.09 12.71 2.41
CA GLY A 611 20.84 13.33 2.80
C GLY A 611 20.89 13.97 4.19
N ILE A 612 19.79 13.97 4.87
CA ILE A 612 19.65 14.45 6.24
C ILE A 612 19.11 13.30 7.12
N PRO A 613 19.80 12.93 8.21
CA PRO A 613 21.17 13.33 8.60
C PRO A 613 22.25 12.41 7.97
N GLY A 614 23.23 12.99 7.29
CA GLY A 614 24.46 12.25 6.91
C GLY A 614 24.36 11.38 5.66
N ILE A 615 24.88 10.15 5.73
CA ILE A 615 25.04 9.23 4.62
C ILE A 615 24.44 7.87 4.98
N CYS A 616 23.75 7.24 4.02
CA CYS A 616 23.35 5.85 4.06
C CYS A 616 24.15 5.07 3.00
N MET A 617 24.88 4.04 3.42
CA MET A 617 25.54 3.09 2.54
C MET A 617 24.66 1.89 2.32
N VAL A 618 24.61 1.41 1.10
CA VAL A 618 23.92 0.16 0.74
C VAL A 618 24.92 -0.81 0.13
N THR A 619 24.90 -2.06 0.59
CA THR A 619 25.67 -3.15 -0.02
C THR A 619 24.72 -4.01 -0.86
N PRO A 620 24.73 -3.86 -2.20
CA PRO A 620 23.87 -4.64 -3.08
C PRO A 620 24.11 -6.14 -2.95
N SER A 621 23.04 -6.92 -3.02
CA SER A 621 23.08 -8.38 -2.97
C SER A 621 22.00 -9.01 -3.85
N ASN A 622 22.15 -10.28 -4.20
CA ASN A 622 21.12 -11.04 -4.95
C ASN A 622 19.84 -11.37 -4.13
N GLY A 623 19.61 -10.67 -3.04
CA GLY A 623 18.53 -10.98 -2.09
C GLY A 623 17.10 -10.96 -2.66
N LEU A 624 16.85 -10.25 -3.78
CA LEU A 624 15.57 -10.19 -4.46
C LEU A 624 15.32 -11.32 -5.50
N GLU A 625 16.23 -12.25 -5.67
CA GLU A 625 16.02 -13.42 -6.55
C GLU A 625 15.22 -14.54 -5.87
N ARG A 626 14.88 -14.41 -4.58
CA ARG A 626 14.10 -15.40 -3.84
C ARG A 626 12.71 -15.56 -4.45
N LYS A 627 12.24 -16.82 -4.51
CA LYS A 627 10.87 -17.12 -4.93
C LYS A 627 9.88 -16.45 -3.98
N ALA A 628 8.75 -15.97 -4.52
CA ALA A 628 7.64 -15.42 -3.73
C ALA A 628 7.28 -16.41 -2.61
N SER A 629 7.21 -15.93 -1.39
CA SER A 629 6.67 -16.71 -0.29
C SER A 629 5.16 -16.89 -0.50
N ALA A 630 4.63 -18.05 -0.11
CA ALA A 630 3.18 -18.26 -0.13
C ALA A 630 2.55 -17.41 0.98
N VAL A 631 2.17 -16.18 0.64
CA VAL A 631 1.47 -15.28 1.56
C VAL A 631 -0.02 -15.53 1.46
N LYS A 632 -0.59 -16.06 2.54
CA LYS A 632 -2.03 -16.27 2.66
C LYS A 632 -2.68 -15.01 3.22
N THR A 633 -3.63 -14.45 2.49
CA THR A 633 -4.44 -13.33 2.97
C THR A 633 -5.64 -13.88 3.75
N LYS A 634 -6.03 -13.23 4.84
CA LYS A 634 -7.25 -13.54 5.61
C LYS A 634 -8.22 -12.37 5.57
N ILE A 635 -9.51 -12.66 5.60
CA ILE A 635 -10.55 -11.66 5.84
C ILE A 635 -10.64 -11.52 7.35
N THR A 636 -10.38 -10.31 7.85
CA THR A 636 -10.23 -10.03 9.29
C THR A 636 -11.45 -9.39 9.91
N ASP A 637 -12.25 -8.66 9.12
CA ASP A 637 -13.55 -8.13 9.51
C ASP A 637 -14.45 -7.89 8.29
N ILE A 638 -15.76 -7.94 8.51
CA ILE A 638 -16.78 -7.59 7.52
C ILE A 638 -17.77 -6.69 8.22
N LYS A 639 -17.92 -5.46 7.73
CA LYS A 639 -18.84 -4.48 8.33
C LYS A 639 -19.97 -4.14 7.37
N LEU A 640 -21.16 -4.03 7.91
CA LEU A 640 -22.33 -3.49 7.24
C LEU A 640 -22.81 -2.24 7.97
N GLN A 641 -22.89 -1.12 7.24
CA GLN A 641 -23.27 0.17 7.83
C GLN A 641 -22.42 0.59 9.04
N GLY A 642 -21.14 0.11 9.08
CA GLY A 642 -20.21 0.38 10.16
C GLY A 642 -20.22 -0.67 11.29
N GLU A 643 -21.21 -1.56 11.35
CA GLU A 643 -21.29 -2.63 12.35
C GLU A 643 -20.62 -3.91 11.84
N SER A 644 -19.75 -4.50 12.66
CA SER A 644 -19.06 -5.75 12.32
C SER A 644 -20.04 -6.94 12.34
N LEU A 645 -20.02 -7.76 11.31
CA LEU A 645 -20.73 -9.05 11.25
C LEU A 645 -20.00 -10.15 12.01
N ILE A 646 -18.70 -10.00 12.23
CA ILE A 646 -17.86 -10.98 12.93
C ILE A 646 -17.94 -10.75 14.44
N PHE A 647 -17.92 -9.51 14.90
CA PHE A 647 -17.85 -9.13 16.33
C PHE A 647 -19.14 -8.53 16.87
N GLY A 648 -20.16 -8.28 16.04
CA GLY A 648 -21.41 -7.62 16.43
C GLY A 648 -22.55 -8.58 16.76
N ASP A 649 -23.70 -8.04 17.19
CA ASP A 649 -24.88 -8.80 17.57
C ASP A 649 -25.57 -9.52 16.39
N ARG A 650 -25.34 -9.09 15.16
CA ARG A 650 -25.79 -9.76 13.94
C ARG A 650 -24.94 -10.98 13.61
N LYS A 651 -24.76 -11.89 14.55
CA LYS A 651 -24.10 -13.18 14.30
C LYS A 651 -24.94 -13.98 13.33
N SER A 652 -24.59 -13.86 12.04
CA SER A 652 -25.19 -14.73 11.05
C SER A 652 -24.58 -16.14 11.21
N SER A 653 -25.34 -17.17 10.91
CA SER A 653 -24.90 -18.58 10.85
C SER A 653 -23.84 -18.83 9.76
N ASN A 654 -23.13 -17.82 9.35
CA ASN A 654 -22.26 -17.78 8.20
C ASN A 654 -20.83 -18.13 8.62
N SER A 655 -20.28 -19.12 7.98
CA SER A 655 -18.85 -19.35 7.96
C SER A 655 -18.16 -18.09 7.38
N ILE A 656 -16.94 -17.77 7.82
CA ILE A 656 -16.13 -16.62 7.32
C ILE A 656 -16.01 -16.61 5.77
N ASN A 657 -16.33 -17.72 5.11
CA ASN A 657 -16.25 -17.86 3.66
C ASN A 657 -17.56 -17.54 2.90
N ARG A 658 -18.67 -17.30 3.62
CA ARG A 658 -19.95 -16.97 3.00
C ARG A 658 -20.79 -16.06 3.87
N ILE A 659 -21.26 -14.96 3.29
CA ILE A 659 -22.19 -14.01 3.94
C ILE A 659 -23.47 -13.85 3.11
N GLU A 660 -24.59 -13.64 3.81
CA GLU A 660 -25.86 -13.29 3.19
C GLU A 660 -26.23 -11.84 3.59
N LEU A 661 -26.52 -11.03 2.57
CA LEU A 661 -26.93 -9.64 2.72
C LEU A 661 -28.43 -9.55 2.51
N HIS A 662 -29.10 -8.81 3.38
CA HIS A 662 -30.50 -8.44 3.22
C HIS A 662 -30.65 -7.34 2.15
N PRO A 663 -31.86 -7.14 1.60
CA PRO A 663 -32.09 -6.12 0.58
C PRO A 663 -31.74 -4.69 1.00
N ASP A 664 -31.87 -4.38 2.30
CA ASP A 664 -31.62 -3.07 2.87
C ASP A 664 -30.18 -2.84 3.33
N ASP A 665 -29.34 -3.89 3.27
CA ASP A 665 -27.94 -3.81 3.64
C ASP A 665 -27.15 -3.02 2.59
N GLN A 666 -26.51 -1.95 3.06
CA GLN A 666 -25.69 -1.03 2.26
C GLN A 666 -24.32 -0.84 2.93
N ASN A 667 -23.38 -0.22 2.21
CA ASN A 667 -22.06 0.11 2.74
C ASN A 667 -21.33 -1.10 3.32
N LEU A 668 -21.14 -2.11 2.48
CA LEU A 668 -20.32 -3.28 2.81
C LEU A 668 -18.84 -2.90 2.80
N GLU A 669 -18.16 -3.06 3.92
CA GLU A 669 -16.73 -2.96 4.08
C GLU A 669 -16.15 -4.34 4.38
N ILE A 670 -15.13 -4.76 3.64
CA ILE A 670 -14.43 -6.04 3.83
C ILE A 670 -12.99 -5.71 4.17
N SER A 671 -12.56 -6.01 5.38
CA SER A 671 -11.18 -5.85 5.84
C SER A 671 -10.41 -7.17 5.69
N PHE A 672 -9.15 -7.08 5.30
CA PHE A 672 -8.29 -8.22 5.05
C PHE A 672 -6.86 -7.96 5.51
N SER A 673 -6.14 -9.01 5.87
CA SER A 673 -4.75 -8.92 6.27
C SER A 673 -3.95 -10.16 5.88
N SER A 674 -2.66 -9.99 5.59
CA SER A 674 -1.69 -11.07 5.48
C SER A 674 -1.14 -11.52 6.84
N LEU A 675 -1.55 -10.87 7.91
CA LEU A 675 -1.06 -11.05 9.29
C LEU A 675 0.47 -10.91 9.41
N ASN A 676 1.04 -10.11 8.52
CA ASN A 676 2.45 -9.72 8.59
C ASN A 676 2.59 -8.37 9.31
N HIS A 677 2.49 -8.38 10.63
CA HIS A 677 2.50 -7.19 11.47
C HIS A 677 3.77 -6.34 11.30
N ARG A 678 4.92 -6.99 11.04
CA ARG A 678 6.21 -6.32 10.86
C ARG A 678 6.23 -5.40 9.64
N TYR A 679 5.59 -5.82 8.55
CA TYR A 679 5.61 -5.14 7.26
C TYR A 679 4.21 -4.70 6.81
N ALA A 680 3.26 -4.54 7.72
CA ALA A 680 1.88 -4.17 7.40
C ALA A 680 1.79 -2.94 6.46
N SER A 681 2.61 -1.92 6.71
CA SER A 681 2.68 -0.71 5.87
C SER A 681 3.28 -0.94 4.47
N LYS A 682 4.03 -2.03 4.26
CA LYS A 682 4.68 -2.35 2.97
C LYS A 682 3.88 -3.33 2.12
N ILE A 683 3.04 -4.16 2.77
CA ILE A 683 2.22 -5.14 2.08
C ILE A 683 1.17 -4.43 1.23
N ARG A 684 1.11 -4.80 -0.04
CA ARG A 684 0.11 -4.31 -0.99
C ARG A 684 -0.94 -5.38 -1.21
N TYR A 685 -2.17 -4.96 -1.40
CA TYR A 685 -3.27 -5.86 -1.68
C TYR A 685 -3.87 -5.58 -3.06
N ALA A 686 -4.42 -6.62 -3.66
CA ALA A 686 -5.30 -6.48 -4.81
C ALA A 686 -6.57 -7.27 -4.53
N TYR A 687 -7.72 -6.66 -4.77
CA TYR A 687 -9.01 -7.31 -4.62
C TYR A 687 -9.88 -7.11 -5.85
N ARG A 688 -10.90 -7.95 -5.98
CA ARG A 688 -11.97 -7.77 -6.96
C ARG A 688 -13.25 -8.47 -6.50
N LEU A 689 -14.39 -7.93 -6.84
CA LEU A 689 -15.69 -8.56 -6.68
C LEU A 689 -16.17 -9.03 -8.06
N ILE A 690 -16.16 -10.34 -8.28
CA ILE A 690 -16.59 -10.93 -9.55
C ILE A 690 -18.08 -10.61 -9.77
N GLY A 691 -18.39 -10.02 -10.91
CA GLY A 691 -19.73 -9.53 -11.26
C GLY A 691 -19.92 -8.02 -11.05
N VAL A 692 -18.97 -7.33 -10.40
CA VAL A 692 -18.97 -5.87 -10.20
C VAL A 692 -17.70 -5.25 -10.79
N ASP A 693 -16.54 -5.72 -10.36
CA ASP A 693 -15.25 -5.17 -10.78
C ASP A 693 -14.81 -5.80 -12.11
N LYS A 694 -14.44 -4.96 -13.08
CA LYS A 694 -13.94 -5.42 -14.39
C LYS A 694 -12.51 -5.95 -14.35
N ALA A 695 -11.71 -5.48 -13.38
CA ALA A 695 -10.30 -5.83 -13.20
C ALA A 695 -9.94 -5.86 -11.71
N TRP A 696 -8.72 -6.28 -11.38
CA TRP A 696 -8.19 -6.19 -10.04
C TRP A 696 -8.04 -4.72 -9.62
N VAL A 697 -8.53 -4.39 -8.43
CA VAL A 697 -8.35 -3.09 -7.77
C VAL A 697 -7.10 -3.21 -6.87
N TYR A 698 -6.09 -2.41 -7.15
CA TYR A 698 -4.84 -2.40 -6.39
C TYR A 698 -4.92 -1.37 -5.27
N VAL A 699 -4.56 -1.80 -4.08
CA VAL A 699 -4.60 -0.97 -2.86
C VAL A 699 -3.18 -0.62 -2.45
N GLU A 700 -2.96 0.63 -2.08
CA GLU A 700 -1.67 1.10 -1.57
C GLU A 700 -1.30 0.42 -0.24
N GLY A 701 0.01 0.34 0.03
CA GLY A 701 0.51 -0.17 1.31
C GLY A 701 -0.08 0.59 2.49
N GLY A 702 -0.41 -0.12 3.55
CA GLY A 702 -1.06 0.44 4.74
C GLY A 702 -2.59 0.52 4.68
N LYS A 703 -3.22 0.23 3.54
CA LYS A 703 -4.68 0.11 3.40
C LYS A 703 -5.06 -1.35 3.22
N ASN A 704 -6.11 -1.79 3.89
CA ASN A 704 -6.49 -3.20 3.99
C ASN A 704 -8.01 -3.44 3.91
N SER A 705 -8.77 -2.55 3.27
CA SER A 705 -10.23 -2.69 3.14
C SER A 705 -10.74 -2.40 1.74
N ALA A 706 -11.85 -3.05 1.40
CA ALA A 706 -12.64 -2.86 0.19
C ALA A 706 -14.03 -2.38 0.55
N PHE A 707 -14.56 -1.39 -0.20
CA PHE A 707 -15.85 -0.77 0.06
C PHE A 707 -16.80 -0.96 -1.13
N TYR A 708 -18.03 -1.42 -0.84
CA TYR A 708 -19.10 -1.55 -1.82
C TYR A 708 -20.38 -0.94 -1.26
N ASN A 709 -20.82 0.17 -1.82
CA ASN A 709 -21.98 0.93 -1.28
C ASN A 709 -23.30 0.20 -1.49
N HIS A 710 -23.51 -0.39 -2.67
CA HIS A 710 -24.74 -1.08 -3.01
C HIS A 710 -24.48 -2.24 -3.96
N LEU A 711 -24.99 -3.42 -3.63
CA LEU A 711 -24.92 -4.59 -4.51
C LEU A 711 -26.32 -4.92 -5.01
N SER A 712 -26.48 -5.25 -6.29
CA SER A 712 -27.70 -5.76 -6.85
C SER A 712 -27.98 -7.18 -6.33
N LYS A 713 -29.22 -7.66 -6.43
CA LYS A 713 -29.54 -9.05 -6.08
C LYS A 713 -28.65 -10.03 -6.88
N GLY A 714 -28.08 -11.03 -6.19
CA GLY A 714 -27.22 -12.01 -6.84
C GLY A 714 -26.23 -12.66 -5.91
N THR A 715 -25.38 -13.50 -6.47
CA THR A 715 -24.26 -14.11 -5.77
C THR A 715 -22.97 -13.61 -6.39
N TYR A 716 -22.07 -13.13 -5.54
CA TYR A 716 -20.79 -12.55 -5.92
C TYR A 716 -19.67 -13.32 -5.23
N THR A 717 -18.49 -13.32 -5.84
CA THR A 717 -17.27 -13.86 -5.22
C THR A 717 -16.27 -12.71 -5.08
N PHE A 718 -16.02 -12.33 -3.83
CA PHE A 718 -14.94 -11.42 -3.50
C PHE A 718 -13.63 -12.20 -3.47
N GLN A 719 -12.62 -11.68 -4.14
CA GLN A 719 -11.27 -12.25 -4.20
C GLN A 719 -10.25 -11.23 -3.73
N VAL A 720 -9.30 -11.66 -2.91
CA VAL A 720 -8.19 -10.83 -2.44
C VAL A 720 -6.89 -11.60 -2.40
N LYS A 721 -5.80 -10.93 -2.75
CA LYS A 721 -4.43 -11.44 -2.67
C LYS A 721 -3.49 -10.34 -2.16
N ALA A 722 -2.37 -10.73 -1.56
CA ALA A 722 -1.36 -9.83 -1.04
C ALA A 722 0.00 -10.03 -1.73
N THR A 723 0.87 -9.04 -1.60
CA THR A 723 2.30 -9.21 -1.87
C THR A 723 3.00 -9.79 -0.64
N ASP A 724 4.19 -10.35 -0.84
CA ASP A 724 5.15 -10.55 0.24
C ASP A 724 5.87 -9.23 0.61
N GLU A 725 6.79 -9.30 1.57
CA GLU A 725 7.62 -8.16 1.99
C GLU A 725 8.54 -7.59 0.90
N ASN A 726 8.76 -8.34 -0.19
CA ASN A 726 9.56 -7.95 -1.34
C ASN A 726 8.70 -7.49 -2.53
N GLY A 727 7.39 -7.28 -2.30
CA GLY A 727 6.46 -6.79 -3.32
C GLY A 727 6.02 -7.84 -4.36
N LEU A 728 6.42 -9.10 -4.22
CA LEU A 728 5.98 -10.19 -5.10
C LEU A 728 4.56 -10.62 -4.76
N TRP A 729 3.69 -10.67 -5.76
CA TRP A 729 2.31 -11.10 -5.60
C TRP A 729 2.21 -12.59 -5.29
N SER A 730 1.48 -12.92 -4.22
CA SER A 730 1.13 -14.31 -3.92
C SER A 730 0.28 -14.91 -5.04
N LYS A 731 0.48 -16.22 -5.30
CA LYS A 731 -0.37 -17.02 -6.18
C LYS A 731 -1.66 -17.44 -5.47
N GLU A 732 -1.68 -17.46 -4.15
CA GLU A 732 -2.86 -17.78 -3.35
C GLU A 732 -3.84 -16.61 -3.34
N VAL A 733 -5.09 -16.92 -3.59
CA VAL A 733 -6.21 -15.98 -3.58
C VAL A 733 -7.20 -16.44 -2.51
N THR A 734 -7.57 -15.53 -1.63
CA THR A 734 -8.63 -15.78 -0.63
C THR A 734 -9.97 -15.37 -1.21
N GLU A 735 -10.98 -16.20 -1.03
CA GLU A 735 -12.31 -16.00 -1.59
C GLU A 735 -13.38 -15.90 -0.49
N LEU A 736 -14.35 -15.01 -0.71
CA LEU A 736 -15.56 -14.83 0.10
C LEU A 736 -16.78 -14.83 -0.82
N THR A 737 -17.72 -15.70 -0.56
CA THR A 737 -19.00 -15.72 -1.29
C THR A 737 -19.99 -14.75 -0.62
N ILE A 738 -20.51 -13.80 -1.39
CA ILE A 738 -21.46 -12.80 -0.94
C ILE A 738 -22.78 -13.03 -1.69
N ARG A 739 -23.86 -13.34 -0.97
CA ARG A 739 -25.19 -13.52 -1.54
C ARG A 739 -26.10 -12.39 -1.06
N ARG A 740 -26.50 -11.49 -1.97
CA ARG A 740 -27.51 -10.49 -1.68
C ARG A 740 -28.89 -11.05 -2.03
N LEU A 741 -29.74 -11.17 -1.02
CA LEU A 741 -31.12 -11.64 -1.16
C LEU A 741 -31.96 -10.61 -1.92
N PRO A 742 -32.90 -11.06 -2.77
CA PRO A 742 -33.79 -10.14 -3.46
C PRO A 742 -34.74 -9.46 -2.49
N ALA A 743 -34.99 -8.16 -2.68
CA ALA A 743 -36.09 -7.48 -2.01
C ALA A 743 -37.46 -8.08 -2.45
N PHE A 744 -38.48 -7.89 -1.64
CA PHE A 744 -39.82 -8.36 -1.98
C PHE A 744 -40.23 -7.98 -3.42
N TYR A 745 -39.97 -6.74 -3.80
CA TYR A 745 -40.33 -6.22 -5.13
C TYR A 745 -39.36 -6.68 -6.26
N GLU A 746 -38.24 -7.32 -5.93
CA GLU A 746 -37.28 -7.90 -6.88
C GLU A 746 -37.49 -9.40 -7.10
N THR A 747 -38.46 -10.02 -6.40
CA THR A 747 -38.74 -11.45 -6.53
C THR A 747 -39.47 -11.73 -7.83
N TRP A 748 -39.37 -12.96 -8.37
CA TRP A 748 -40.08 -13.35 -9.57
C TRP A 748 -41.60 -13.28 -9.39
N TRP A 749 -42.12 -13.52 -8.18
CA TRP A 749 -43.49 -13.35 -7.82
C TRP A 749 -43.96 -11.88 -7.90
N ALA A 750 -43.11 -10.94 -7.50
CA ALA A 750 -43.40 -9.52 -7.62
C ALA A 750 -43.48 -9.11 -9.09
N TYR A 751 -42.57 -9.59 -9.92
CA TYR A 751 -42.62 -9.34 -11.36
C TYR A 751 -43.86 -9.92 -11.99
N LEU A 752 -44.27 -11.17 -11.61
CA LEU A 752 -45.54 -11.75 -12.06
C LEU A 752 -46.69 -10.87 -11.63
N PHE A 753 -46.70 -10.38 -10.40
CA PHE A 753 -47.75 -9.48 -9.87
C PHE A 753 -47.79 -8.14 -10.63
N TYR A 754 -46.63 -7.55 -10.96
CA TYR A 754 -46.59 -6.35 -11.79
C TYR A 754 -47.13 -6.58 -13.20
N VAL A 755 -46.79 -7.69 -13.82
CA VAL A 755 -47.34 -8.07 -15.13
C VAL A 755 -48.88 -8.25 -15.03
N LEU A 756 -49.36 -8.89 -13.97
CA LEU A 756 -50.83 -9.01 -13.74
C LEU A 756 -51.49 -7.66 -13.52
N ILE A 757 -50.87 -6.75 -12.79
CA ILE A 757 -51.39 -5.38 -12.60
C ILE A 757 -51.42 -4.64 -13.95
N VAL A 758 -50.33 -4.70 -14.73
CA VAL A 758 -50.28 -4.05 -16.04
C VAL A 758 -51.32 -4.63 -16.97
N MET A 759 -51.48 -5.96 -17.00
CA MET A 759 -52.55 -6.61 -17.77
C MET A 759 -53.95 -6.22 -17.28
N GLY A 760 -54.18 -6.16 -15.95
CA GLY A 760 -55.43 -5.72 -15.37
C GLY A 760 -55.76 -4.26 -15.73
N VAL A 761 -54.77 -3.35 -15.59
CA VAL A 761 -54.98 -1.93 -15.97
C VAL A 761 -55.20 -1.77 -17.45
N SER A 762 -54.42 -2.52 -18.28
CA SER A 762 -54.59 -2.50 -19.72
C SER A 762 -55.92 -3.07 -20.14
N GLY A 763 -56.34 -4.21 -19.54
CA GLY A 763 -57.64 -4.80 -19.76
C GLY A 763 -58.81 -3.90 -19.34
N TYR A 764 -58.68 -3.26 -18.16
CA TYR A 764 -59.70 -2.28 -17.69
C TYR A 764 -59.72 -1.03 -18.57
N SER A 765 -58.54 -0.53 -19.02
CA SER A 765 -58.48 0.59 -19.98
C SER A 765 -59.13 0.22 -21.32
N LEU A 766 -58.87 -1.01 -21.80
CA LEU A 766 -59.50 -1.53 -23.01
C LEU A 766 -61.01 -1.69 -22.83
N TYR A 767 -61.48 -2.21 -21.66
CA TYR A 767 -62.89 -2.33 -21.31
C TYR A 767 -63.54 -0.93 -21.30
N LEU A 768 -62.91 0.06 -20.66
CA LEU A 768 -63.44 1.45 -20.68
C LEU A 768 -63.42 2.04 -22.08
N TYR A 769 -62.42 1.75 -22.88
CA TYR A 769 -62.39 2.16 -24.28
C TYR A 769 -63.51 1.50 -25.10
N LEU A 770 -63.70 0.22 -25.00
CA LEU A 770 -64.78 -0.53 -25.69
C LEU A 770 -66.13 0.00 -25.24
N LYS A 771 -66.34 0.22 -23.92
CA LYS A 771 -67.57 0.82 -23.38
C LYS A 771 -67.82 2.23 -23.90
N ARG A 772 -66.78 3.00 -24.13
CA ARG A 772 -66.88 4.35 -24.79
C ARG A 772 -67.26 4.21 -26.28
N VAL A 773 -66.65 3.20 -26.95
CA VAL A 773 -66.96 2.93 -28.37
C VAL A 773 -68.37 2.46 -28.51
N ASP A 774 -68.84 1.55 -27.61
CA ASP A 774 -70.22 1.11 -27.58
C ASP A 774 -71.22 2.23 -27.31
N ARG A 775 -70.87 3.14 -26.39
CA ARG A 775 -71.66 4.35 -26.15
C ARG A 775 -71.72 5.22 -27.39
N LYS A 776 -70.59 5.50 -28.02
CA LYS A 776 -70.53 6.26 -29.27
C LYS A 776 -71.27 5.57 -30.41
N ASN A 777 -71.16 4.26 -30.52
CA ASN A 777 -71.88 3.46 -31.51
C ASN A 777 -73.37 3.50 -31.25
N ASN A 778 -73.81 3.42 -29.98
CA ASN A 778 -75.21 3.50 -29.63
C ASN A 778 -75.76 4.94 -29.81
N GLU A 779 -74.92 5.98 -29.53
CA GLU A 779 -75.26 7.40 -29.84
C GLU A 779 -75.31 7.57 -31.36
N MET A 780 -74.36 7.06 -32.15
CA MET A 780 -74.38 7.10 -33.64
C MET A 780 -75.55 6.29 -34.22
N TRP A 781 -75.94 5.16 -33.59
CA TRP A 781 -77.12 4.39 -34.00
C TRP A 781 -78.39 5.14 -33.66
N ALA A 782 -78.46 5.84 -32.55
CA ALA A 782 -79.55 6.71 -32.20
C ALA A 782 -79.70 7.90 -33.14
N ASP A 783 -78.56 8.60 -33.39
CA ASP A 783 -78.45 9.71 -34.32
C ASP A 783 -78.74 9.28 -35.78
N SER A 784 -78.30 8.09 -36.21
CA SER A 784 -78.62 7.59 -37.52
C SER A 784 -80.08 7.15 -37.66
N LYS A 785 -80.72 6.70 -36.62
CA LYS A 785 -82.24 6.52 -36.66
C LYS A 785 -82.96 7.85 -36.73
N GLU A 786 -82.46 8.87 -36.06
CA GLU A 786 -83.01 10.23 -36.17
C GLU A 786 -82.69 10.86 -37.53
N MET A 787 -81.47 10.66 -38.05
CA MET A 787 -80.99 11.13 -39.38
C MET A 787 -81.78 10.39 -40.47
N ILE A 788 -82.02 9.09 -40.37
CA ILE A 788 -82.83 8.34 -41.33
C ILE A 788 -84.28 8.85 -41.30
N LYS A 789 -84.85 9.18 -40.16
CA LYS A 789 -86.16 9.86 -40.06
C LYS A 789 -86.09 11.28 -40.67
N MET A 790 -85.00 12.00 -40.47
CA MET A 790 -84.76 13.39 -41.01
C MET A 790 -84.45 13.37 -42.48
N ARG A 791 -83.78 12.33 -42.98
CA ARG A 791 -83.44 12.16 -44.38
C ARG A 791 -84.62 11.82 -45.26
N ILE A 792 -85.59 11.03 -44.67
CA ILE A 792 -86.90 10.78 -45.31
C ILE A 792 -87.74 12.04 -45.31
N TYR A 793 -87.49 13.02 -44.42
CA TYR A 793 -88.19 14.31 -44.37
C TYR A 793 -87.52 15.41 -45.22
N LEU A 794 -86.17 15.29 -45.54
CA LEU A 794 -85.39 16.29 -46.24
C LEU A 794 -85.05 15.98 -47.72
N ASP A 795 -85.36 14.75 -48.19
CA ASP A 795 -85.22 14.44 -49.61
C ASP A 795 -86.25 15.17 -50.48
N SER A 796 -86.97 16.14 -49.94
CA SER A 796 -87.88 16.94 -50.63
C SER A 796 -87.48 18.41 -50.82
N LYS A 797 -86.34 18.89 -50.32
CA LYS A 797 -85.88 20.24 -50.55
C LYS A 797 -84.43 20.55 -50.30
N VAL A 798 -83.68 20.97 -51.31
CA VAL A 798 -82.59 22.00 -51.36
C VAL A 798 -81.19 21.53 -51.23
N ASN A 799 -80.37 21.76 -52.25
CA ASN A 799 -78.89 21.88 -52.35
C ASN A 799 -78.37 22.96 -51.39
N LEU A 800 -77.27 22.57 -50.59
CA LEU A 800 -76.43 23.55 -49.91
C LEU A 800 -74.97 23.04 -49.85
N PRO A 801 -73.96 23.98 -49.84
CA PRO A 801 -72.57 23.71 -50.14
C PRO A 801 -71.76 23.19 -48.92
N GLU A 802 -70.53 22.60 -49.18
CA GLU A 802 -69.55 22.03 -48.23
C GLU A 802 -69.16 22.97 -47.09
N PRO A 803 -68.84 22.45 -45.87
CA PRO A 803 -68.63 23.33 -44.72
C PRO A 803 -67.25 23.97 -44.76
N GLU A 804 -67.25 25.31 -44.49
CA GLU A 804 -66.12 26.26 -44.44
C GLU A 804 -64.93 25.84 -43.53
N PHE A 805 -65.12 24.85 -42.60
CA PHE A 805 -64.07 24.46 -41.66
C PHE A 805 -62.89 23.67 -42.27
N VAL A 806 -63.08 22.87 -43.28
CA VAL A 806 -62.03 22.06 -43.95
C VAL A 806 -61.12 22.97 -44.82
N GLN A 807 -61.69 24.06 -45.32
CA GLN A 807 -60.98 25.00 -46.14
C GLN A 807 -60.02 25.87 -45.33
N LEU A 808 -60.39 26.20 -44.09
CA LEU A 808 -59.54 27.04 -43.20
C LEU A 808 -58.30 26.30 -42.70
N ASP A 809 -58.43 25.03 -42.36
CA ASP A 809 -57.30 24.17 -41.90
C ASP A 809 -56.34 23.85 -43.02
N LYS A 810 -56.82 23.67 -44.25
CA LYS A 810 -56.00 23.52 -45.47
C LYS A 810 -55.24 24.80 -45.81
N LEU A 811 -55.88 25.95 -45.74
CA LEU A 811 -55.23 27.25 -45.99
C LEU A 811 -54.17 27.57 -44.92
N LEU A 812 -54.42 27.17 -43.62
CA LEU A 812 -53.46 27.35 -42.55
C LEU A 812 -52.23 26.43 -42.73
N LEU A 813 -52.42 25.19 -43.13
CA LEU A 813 -51.32 24.27 -43.41
C LEU A 813 -50.49 24.74 -44.63
N GLU A 814 -51.14 25.18 -45.69
CA GLU A 814 -50.46 25.76 -46.90
C GLU A 814 -49.62 26.97 -46.53
N LYS A 815 -50.12 27.87 -45.70
CA LYS A 815 -49.40 29.05 -45.23
C LYS A 815 -48.21 28.62 -44.33
N ALA A 816 -48.39 27.61 -43.46
CA ALA A 816 -47.30 27.14 -42.59
C ALA A 816 -46.20 26.45 -43.39
N VAL A 817 -46.54 25.62 -44.37
CA VAL A 817 -45.55 25.01 -45.30
C VAL A 817 -44.78 26.09 -46.03
N LYS A 818 -45.47 27.05 -46.64
CA LYS A 818 -44.89 28.18 -47.38
C LYS A 818 -43.95 29.01 -46.53
N ALA A 819 -44.33 29.31 -45.26
CA ALA A 819 -43.48 30.05 -44.32
C ALA A 819 -42.17 29.33 -43.99
N VAL A 820 -42.18 27.97 -43.89
CA VAL A 820 -40.97 27.20 -43.70
C VAL A 820 -40.16 27.16 -44.99
N GLU A 821 -40.79 27.00 -46.15
CA GLU A 821 -40.13 26.96 -47.46
C GLU A 821 -39.45 28.28 -47.84
N ASP A 822 -40.08 29.41 -47.57
CA ASP A 822 -39.53 30.72 -47.77
C ASP A 822 -38.27 31.02 -46.88
N ASN A 823 -38.09 30.28 -45.80
CA ASN A 823 -36.99 30.46 -44.82
C ASN A 823 -36.15 29.20 -44.63
N LEU A 824 -36.01 28.34 -45.65
CA LEU A 824 -35.26 27.10 -45.60
C LEU A 824 -33.77 27.28 -45.27
N THR A 825 -33.15 28.35 -45.73
CA THR A 825 -31.74 28.68 -45.58
C THR A 825 -31.41 29.37 -44.26
N GLU A 826 -32.42 29.84 -43.55
CA GLU A 826 -32.22 30.57 -42.27
C GLU A 826 -31.94 29.58 -41.12
N PRO A 827 -30.73 29.64 -40.49
CA PRO A 827 -30.38 28.75 -39.42
C PRO A 827 -31.24 28.92 -38.17
N ASP A 828 -31.63 30.13 -37.88
CA ASP A 828 -32.36 30.52 -36.67
C ASP A 828 -33.88 30.50 -36.81
N PHE A 829 -34.41 29.99 -37.98
CA PHE A 829 -35.84 29.84 -38.17
C PHE A 829 -36.42 28.73 -37.29
N ASP A 830 -36.85 29.15 -36.13
CA ASP A 830 -37.38 28.27 -35.06
C ASP A 830 -38.92 28.31 -34.94
N VAL A 831 -39.47 27.70 -33.90
CA VAL A 831 -40.91 27.67 -33.63
C VAL A 831 -41.47 29.08 -33.36
N THR A 832 -40.66 29.97 -32.83
CA THR A 832 -41.06 31.35 -32.56
C THR A 832 -41.16 32.13 -33.86
N ALA A 833 -40.13 32.02 -34.73
CA ALA A 833 -40.13 32.62 -36.04
C ALA A 833 -41.29 32.13 -36.95
N LEU A 834 -41.60 30.81 -36.88
CA LEU A 834 -42.78 30.28 -37.57
C LEU A 834 -44.11 30.83 -36.98
N ALA A 835 -44.23 31.03 -35.69
CA ALA A 835 -45.39 31.57 -35.03
C ALA A 835 -45.61 33.04 -35.42
N ASP A 836 -44.53 33.81 -35.50
CA ASP A 836 -44.56 35.22 -35.93
C ASP A 836 -44.92 35.34 -37.43
N ALA A 837 -44.33 34.51 -38.32
CA ALA A 837 -44.68 34.43 -39.74
C ALA A 837 -46.14 34.04 -39.96
N MET A 838 -46.74 33.30 -39.05
CA MET A 838 -48.15 32.91 -39.09
C MET A 838 -49.07 33.89 -38.37
N ASN A 839 -48.52 34.97 -37.76
CA ASN A 839 -49.26 35.95 -36.94
C ASN A 839 -50.08 35.28 -35.82
N MET A 840 -49.45 34.33 -35.10
CA MET A 840 -50.09 33.54 -34.01
C MET A 840 -49.17 33.45 -32.81
N SER A 841 -49.73 33.26 -31.64
CA SER A 841 -48.95 32.89 -30.46
C SER A 841 -48.38 31.48 -30.60
N ARG A 842 -47.18 31.24 -30.06
CA ARG A 842 -46.51 29.94 -30.07
C ARG A 842 -47.38 28.79 -29.56
N SER A 843 -48.21 29.07 -28.54
CA SER A 843 -49.13 28.09 -27.97
C SER A 843 -50.29 27.76 -28.92
N THR A 844 -50.82 28.77 -29.62
CA THR A 844 -51.85 28.60 -30.62
C THR A 844 -51.36 27.84 -31.84
N LEU A 845 -50.16 28.16 -32.33
CA LEU A 845 -49.49 27.43 -33.43
C LEU A 845 -49.28 25.96 -33.03
N THR A 846 -48.75 25.70 -31.84
CA THR A 846 -48.48 24.35 -31.37
C THR A 846 -49.75 23.52 -31.34
N ARG A 847 -50.84 24.07 -30.76
CA ARG A 847 -52.12 23.38 -30.66
C ARG A 847 -52.73 23.11 -32.05
N LYS A 848 -52.72 24.07 -32.95
CA LYS A 848 -53.30 23.96 -34.31
C LYS A 848 -52.50 23.04 -35.23
N LEU A 849 -51.17 23.16 -35.26
CA LEU A 849 -50.32 22.27 -36.08
C LEU A 849 -50.40 20.84 -35.60
N LYS A 850 -50.38 20.63 -34.26
CA LYS A 850 -50.49 19.29 -33.70
C LYS A 850 -51.87 18.66 -33.98
N ALA A 851 -52.95 19.46 -33.99
CA ALA A 851 -54.29 18.97 -34.29
C ALA A 851 -54.41 18.58 -35.78
N ILE A 852 -53.82 19.36 -36.69
CA ILE A 852 -53.92 19.13 -38.16
C ILE A 852 -52.95 18.06 -38.63
N THR A 853 -51.68 18.10 -38.16
CA THR A 853 -50.58 17.28 -38.73
C THR A 853 -50.15 16.14 -37.81
N GLY A 854 -50.62 16.10 -36.53
CA GLY A 854 -50.12 15.17 -35.50
C GLY A 854 -48.72 15.47 -35.00
N ARG A 855 -48.01 16.45 -35.54
CA ARG A 855 -46.58 16.76 -35.24
C ARG A 855 -46.49 18.04 -34.38
N THR A 856 -45.39 18.12 -33.62
CA THR A 856 -45.04 19.40 -32.98
C THR A 856 -44.54 20.42 -34.03
N PRO A 857 -44.63 21.74 -33.80
CA PRO A 857 -44.12 22.72 -34.72
C PRO A 857 -42.65 22.57 -35.08
N LEU A 858 -41.81 22.14 -34.14
CA LEU A 858 -40.39 21.84 -34.34
C LEU A 858 -40.20 20.64 -35.28
N ASP A 859 -40.95 19.56 -35.05
CA ASP A 859 -40.95 18.41 -35.92
C ASP A 859 -41.52 18.70 -37.28
N PHE A 860 -42.49 19.63 -37.39
CA PHE A 860 -43.07 20.08 -38.65
C PHE A 860 -42.02 20.83 -39.51
N ILE A 861 -41.32 21.79 -38.93
CA ILE A 861 -40.21 22.51 -39.56
C ILE A 861 -39.13 21.54 -40.04
N ARG A 862 -38.73 20.60 -39.09
CA ARG A 862 -37.71 19.60 -39.41
C ARG A 862 -38.12 18.68 -40.57
N ASN A 863 -39.36 18.22 -40.59
CA ASN A 863 -39.87 17.35 -41.63
C ASN A 863 -39.82 18.03 -43.02
N ILE A 864 -40.24 19.31 -43.12
CA ILE A 864 -40.16 20.06 -44.37
C ILE A 864 -38.69 20.22 -44.80
N LYS A 865 -37.81 20.66 -43.92
CA LYS A 865 -36.37 20.77 -44.22
C LYS A 865 -35.77 19.40 -44.63
N MET A 866 -36.15 18.30 -44.02
CA MET A 866 -35.69 16.96 -44.41
C MET A 866 -36.24 16.51 -45.77
N LYS A 867 -37.48 16.85 -46.13
CA LYS A 867 -38.04 16.58 -47.46
C LYS A 867 -37.28 17.36 -48.54
N HIS A 868 -36.97 18.62 -48.29
CA HIS A 868 -36.13 19.40 -49.21
C HIS A 868 -34.68 18.88 -49.26
N ALA A 869 -34.12 18.42 -48.13
CA ALA A 869 -32.82 17.75 -48.09
C ALA A 869 -32.80 16.53 -49.02
N ARG A 870 -33.82 15.69 -48.98
CA ARG A 870 -33.96 14.50 -49.81
C ARG A 870 -33.96 14.91 -51.29
N HIS A 871 -34.75 15.91 -51.65
CA HIS A 871 -34.82 16.38 -53.06
C HIS A 871 -33.50 16.97 -53.53
N MET A 872 -32.78 17.69 -52.64
CA MET A 872 -31.46 18.25 -52.99
C MET A 872 -30.37 17.19 -53.12
N LEU A 873 -30.50 16.05 -52.41
CA LEU A 873 -29.57 14.93 -52.50
C LEU A 873 -29.78 14.00 -53.69
N GLU A 874 -30.86 14.16 -54.44
CA GLU A 874 -31.08 13.55 -55.78
C GLU A 874 -30.17 14.19 -56.83
N ASP A 875 -29.69 15.40 -56.60
CA ASP A 875 -28.74 16.13 -57.47
C ASP A 875 -27.30 15.60 -57.24
N LYS A 876 -26.67 15.10 -58.29
CA LYS A 876 -25.33 14.47 -58.28
C LYS A 876 -24.22 15.45 -57.96
N ASP A 877 -24.41 16.72 -58.19
CA ASP A 877 -23.38 17.74 -58.05
C ASP A 877 -23.33 18.33 -56.61
N LYS A 878 -24.24 17.96 -55.70
CA LYS A 878 -24.34 18.51 -54.35
C LYS A 878 -23.83 17.54 -53.31
N SER A 879 -22.85 17.97 -52.54
CA SER A 879 -22.36 17.16 -51.40
C SER A 879 -23.32 17.20 -50.20
N VAL A 880 -23.33 16.15 -49.38
CA VAL A 880 -24.10 16.09 -48.14
C VAL A 880 -23.80 17.28 -47.23
N THR A 881 -22.59 17.78 -47.25
CA THR A 881 -22.15 18.94 -46.45
C THR A 881 -22.75 20.24 -46.96
N GLU A 882 -22.79 20.43 -48.25
CA GLU A 882 -23.42 21.59 -48.89
C GLU A 882 -24.93 21.61 -48.68
N VAL A 883 -25.61 20.45 -48.84
CA VAL A 883 -27.04 20.35 -48.59
C VAL A 883 -27.37 20.66 -47.11
N ALA A 884 -26.58 20.16 -46.18
CA ALA A 884 -26.76 20.47 -44.75
C ALA A 884 -26.59 21.99 -44.49
N ALA A 885 -25.56 22.60 -45.06
CA ALA A 885 -25.29 24.03 -44.91
C ALA A 885 -26.38 24.89 -45.58
N THR A 886 -26.86 24.52 -46.76
CA THR A 886 -27.93 25.21 -47.49
C THR A 886 -29.25 25.20 -46.69
N LEU A 887 -29.52 24.18 -45.93
CA LEU A 887 -30.72 24.07 -45.08
C LEU A 887 -30.52 24.61 -43.67
N GLY A 888 -29.41 25.34 -43.42
CA GLY A 888 -29.11 25.99 -42.15
C GLY A 888 -28.64 25.05 -41.02
N TYR A 889 -28.08 23.87 -41.32
CA TYR A 889 -27.51 22.95 -40.35
C TYR A 889 -25.99 23.13 -40.25
N PHE A 890 -25.51 23.81 -39.22
CA PHE A 890 -24.07 23.96 -38.94
C PHE A 890 -23.41 22.66 -38.48
N ASN A 891 -24.16 21.72 -37.89
CA ASN A 891 -23.65 20.45 -37.40
C ASN A 891 -24.07 19.31 -38.32
N ARG A 892 -23.11 18.80 -39.12
CA ARG A 892 -23.33 17.69 -40.05
C ARG A 892 -23.82 16.41 -39.36
N LYS A 893 -23.34 16.10 -38.15
CA LYS A 893 -23.77 14.91 -37.40
C LYS A 893 -25.25 15.03 -37.01
N TYR A 894 -25.68 16.19 -36.57
CA TYR A 894 -27.08 16.44 -36.20
C TYR A 894 -27.98 16.36 -37.43
N PHE A 895 -27.57 16.94 -38.56
CA PHE A 895 -28.29 16.80 -39.85
C PHE A 895 -28.43 15.32 -40.27
N THR A 896 -27.35 14.54 -40.17
CA THR A 896 -27.36 13.10 -40.50
C THR A 896 -28.31 12.32 -39.60
N THR A 897 -28.37 12.67 -38.32
CA THR A 897 -29.31 12.04 -37.37
C THR A 897 -30.75 12.37 -37.73
N CYS A 898 -31.09 13.62 -37.96
CA CYS A 898 -32.43 14.06 -38.34
C CYS A 898 -32.91 13.41 -39.66
N PHE A 899 -32.03 13.31 -40.65
CA PHE A 899 -32.33 12.67 -41.92
C PHE A 899 -32.57 11.16 -41.77
N LYS A 900 -31.74 10.50 -40.97
CA LYS A 900 -31.90 9.07 -40.67
C LYS A 900 -33.18 8.77 -39.87
N GLU A 901 -33.54 9.63 -38.95
CA GLU A 901 -34.79 9.51 -38.18
C GLU A 901 -36.03 9.63 -39.08
N GLU A 902 -35.99 10.52 -40.12
CA GLU A 902 -37.13 10.74 -41.00
C GLU A 902 -37.24 9.70 -42.11
N PHE A 903 -36.10 9.23 -42.69
CA PHE A 903 -36.09 8.37 -43.87
C PHE A 903 -35.50 6.97 -43.64
N GLY A 904 -35.06 6.64 -42.39
CA GLY A 904 -34.55 5.33 -42.05
C GLY A 904 -33.10 5.05 -42.50
N MET A 905 -32.51 5.90 -43.31
CA MET A 905 -31.12 5.78 -43.82
C MET A 905 -30.36 7.11 -43.75
N THR A 906 -29.05 7.05 -43.77
CA THR A 906 -28.24 8.28 -43.71
C THR A 906 -28.28 9.03 -45.05
N PRO A 907 -28.02 10.37 -45.09
CA PRO A 907 -27.95 11.13 -46.33
C PRO A 907 -26.99 10.54 -47.37
N SER A 908 -25.85 10.02 -46.90
CA SER A 908 -24.84 9.40 -47.77
C SER A 908 -25.29 8.05 -48.35
N GLU A 909 -26.03 7.26 -47.57
CA GLU A 909 -26.65 6.01 -48.04
C GLU A 909 -27.75 6.31 -49.03
N PHE A 910 -28.58 7.32 -48.79
CA PHE A 910 -29.61 7.75 -49.71
C PHE A 910 -29.01 8.22 -51.04
N GLN A 911 -28.00 9.05 -51.01
CA GLN A 911 -27.33 9.55 -52.22
C GLN A 911 -26.70 8.39 -53.03
N LYS A 912 -26.09 7.39 -52.34
CA LYS A 912 -25.58 6.19 -53.02
C LYS A 912 -26.69 5.37 -53.68
N SER A 913 -27.80 5.13 -52.97
CA SER A 913 -28.93 4.37 -53.50
C SER A 913 -29.56 4.99 -54.74
N GLN A 914 -29.51 6.33 -54.91
CA GLN A 914 -29.97 7.01 -56.11
C GLN A 914 -28.94 6.97 -57.27
N HIS A 915 -27.76 6.41 -57.07
CA HIS A 915 -26.71 6.27 -58.06
C HIS A 915 -26.51 4.80 -58.54
N GLU A 916 -27.15 3.87 -57.86
CA GLU A 916 -27.15 2.44 -58.28
C GLU A 916 -28.37 2.04 -59.11
N GLU A 917 -29.37 2.93 -59.31
CA GLU A 917 -30.42 2.88 -60.33
C GLU A 917 -30.03 3.76 -61.55
#